data_54d08a6a70c9bb88c08278f9ed4bb36f
#
_entry.id   54d08a6a70c9bb88c08278f9ed4bb36f
#
_cell.length_a   1.000
_cell.length_b   1.000
_cell.length_c   1.000
_cell.angle_alpha   90.00
_cell.angle_beta   90.00
_cell.angle_gamma   90.00
#
_symmetry.space_group_name_H-M   'P 1'
#
loop_
_entity.id
_entity.type
_entity.pdbx_description
1 polymer ?
#
loop_
_entity_poly.entity_id
_entity_poly.type
_entity_poly.pdbx_seq_one_letter_code
_entity_poly.pdbx_strand_id
1 'polypeptide(L)'
;MSSTDGSSGGITRRGFLKGVTAAGALGLGLSGMTSTSGWLREASAEETVEERVAYTYHQAHCGGMCPLKCTVRDGRLVMVQPNDACAMDRLKTICLKGISEVQHIYGDGRIQAPLKRVGDRGTNQFEQVSWEEALDDIASHIKQAQDTYGKNSVVVTTSSETDCVFLQAMLGAQGRGNTGIDIGYGNGLDPSMGLGGGYAMSTPEARDWVNSKLVLTVGSNFCESTLPQVRLFFEAKEAGAKMITVDPHYSTTASKSDEWIPIEPGTDAALYFGMIVHIVEQGLIDQDFMKQHTSYPFLVDVATGKLIREHEPQMVVDEEGNEAPEDGQADPFYVIDEATGAVVPYQQTTNPSLSGTVEFRGATVRTVYDLLLDSLANYSVDWASEITGIPAEKIKELAELYAEGPSSLALGWGGNDKIANADVAGHAAAVLVALTGNVGKPGTGVGVYVGGTYNCHTAALGEWALPEDMVAAENEMASYDMRTKESNAHVLIAGDDLCQHYGNMNVSTAWANSLDFIVSIDPYFTEGCKWADYVLPCTTRFENDEEYGNIKNGYNQILLQEKIIDPLFEAKTELWIQRELAKRLGFENALPATSRERVDAILSTSEDEAINTLTVDQIAENQGVWPIEGAEECRRVLEDYAFVTDSGRMEVYYDSLVDYGQALPAWEAPVEITSDNPLRETYPLQLSNVRTRFQIHNQFQNAEWIKQYYRPTIEVNPQELTSRGLQTGDAVRVFNDRGEFKVYVNGNESIRPGCARMYELAMGDFTIEGNMQSVTNDTMLERGYSLMCGPVTPFSDTLVQIEKA
;
A
#
# COMPACT_ATOMS: atom_id res chain seq x y z
N MET A 1 49.63 25.55 -38.51
CA MET A 1 49.52 26.93 -38.06
C MET A 1 48.16 27.01 -37.34
N SER A 2 48.03 27.31 -36.17
CA SER A 2 48.68 27.54 -34.90
C SER A 2 47.81 27.05 -33.76
N SER A 3 48.44 26.45 -32.84
CA SER A 3 47.91 25.98 -31.56
C SER A 3 47.39 27.12 -30.69
N THR A 4 46.32 26.87 -29.94
CA THR A 4 46.15 27.44 -28.59
C THR A 4 45.53 26.39 -27.67
N ASP A 5 46.38 25.91 -26.76
CA ASP A 5 46.05 25.17 -25.59
C ASP A 5 45.21 26.03 -24.62
N GLY A 6 44.10 25.46 -24.14
CA GLY A 6 43.32 26.01 -23.05
C GLY A 6 43.17 24.93 -21.97
N SER A 7 44.08 24.86 -21.03
CA SER A 7 44.05 23.99 -19.86
C SER A 7 42.97 24.43 -18.89
N SER A 8 41.87 23.69 -18.78
CA SER A 8 40.87 23.78 -17.71
C SER A 8 41.44 23.10 -16.45
N GLY A 9 42.01 23.88 -15.55
CA GLY A 9 42.45 23.42 -14.24
C GLY A 9 41.26 23.08 -13.35
N GLY A 10 40.90 21.80 -13.23
CA GLY A 10 39.94 21.32 -12.27
C GLY A 10 40.48 21.45 -10.83
N ILE A 11 39.70 22.12 -9.98
CA ILE A 11 40.00 22.21 -8.55
C ILE A 11 39.81 20.83 -7.92
N THR A 12 40.89 20.25 -7.40
CA THR A 12 40.81 18.97 -6.70
C THR A 12 40.15 19.14 -5.32
N ARG A 13 39.43 18.11 -4.83
CA ARG A 13 38.76 18.07 -3.51
C ARG A 13 39.67 18.56 -2.36
N ARG A 14 41.00 18.34 -2.46
CA ARG A 14 41.99 18.76 -1.49
C ARG A 14 42.31 20.25 -1.59
N GLY A 15 42.18 20.86 -2.77
CA GLY A 15 42.33 22.29 -3.00
C GLY A 15 41.11 23.08 -2.49
N PHE A 16 39.91 22.51 -2.63
CA PHE A 16 38.69 23.12 -2.12
C PHE A 16 38.66 23.20 -0.59
N LEU A 17 39.05 22.12 0.09
CA LEU A 17 39.12 22.09 1.56
C LEU A 17 40.20 23.04 2.14
N LYS A 18 41.32 23.26 1.43
CA LYS A 18 42.33 24.26 1.82
C LYS A 18 41.87 25.69 1.56
N GLY A 19 41.04 25.92 0.56
CA GLY A 19 40.45 27.23 0.26
C GLY A 19 39.43 27.69 1.30
N VAL A 20 38.62 26.78 1.80
CA VAL A 20 37.59 27.08 2.81
C VAL A 20 38.20 27.38 4.18
N THR A 21 39.28 26.69 4.56
CA THR A 21 40.02 26.99 5.82
C THR A 21 40.80 28.30 5.76
N ALA A 22 41.27 28.74 4.57
CA ALA A 22 41.96 30.02 4.41
C ALA A 22 40.98 31.21 4.36
N ALA A 23 39.80 31.05 3.81
CA ALA A 23 38.79 32.12 3.78
C ALA A 23 38.14 32.38 5.15
N GLY A 24 38.04 31.36 6.01
CA GLY A 24 37.56 31.49 7.41
C GLY A 24 38.54 32.23 8.35
N ALA A 25 39.83 32.27 8.02
CA ALA A 25 40.84 32.90 8.85
C ALA A 25 41.14 34.35 8.46
N LEU A 26 40.70 34.85 7.31
CA LEU A 26 40.94 36.19 6.81
C LEU A 26 39.77 37.17 7.00
N GLY A 27 38.65 36.72 7.52
CA GLY A 27 37.46 37.54 7.79
C GLY A 27 37.37 38.20 9.16
N LEU A 28 38.38 38.04 10.04
CA LEU A 28 38.40 38.58 11.41
C LEU A 28 39.58 39.49 11.75
N GLY A 29 40.08 40.20 10.79
CA GLY A 29 41.15 41.18 11.07
C GLY A 29 41.07 42.41 10.21
N LEU A 30 40.35 43.41 10.64
CA LEU A 30 40.63 44.86 10.47
C LEU A 30 39.35 45.71 10.58
N SER A 31 39.00 46.10 11.78
CA SER A 31 38.53 47.47 12.01
C SER A 31 38.38 47.77 13.51
N GLY A 32 39.19 48.74 13.94
CA GLY A 32 38.80 49.71 14.95
C GLY A 32 39.08 49.39 16.42
N MET A 33 40.24 49.69 16.86
CA MET A 33 40.52 50.05 18.26
C MET A 33 39.54 51.13 18.77
N THR A 34 38.71 50.82 19.69
CA THR A 34 38.36 51.67 20.81
C THR A 34 37.98 50.82 22.01
N SER A 35 38.60 51.13 23.13
CA SER A 35 38.48 50.54 24.45
C SER A 35 37.07 50.42 24.97
N THR A 36 36.68 49.19 25.30
CA THR A 36 35.87 48.93 26.51
C THR A 36 36.18 47.53 27.01
N SER A 37 36.86 47.46 28.11
CA SER A 37 36.97 46.30 28.98
C SER A 37 35.59 45.81 29.38
N GLY A 38 35.27 44.57 29.05
CA GLY A 38 34.10 43.97 29.67
C GLY A 38 33.31 42.90 28.91
N TRP A 39 33.89 42.19 27.88
CA TRP A 39 33.23 41.07 27.19
C TRP A 39 34.15 39.86 27.00
N LEU A 40 35.07 39.63 27.90
CA LEU A 40 35.54 38.29 28.14
C LEU A 40 34.62 37.73 29.27
N ARG A 41 33.44 37.29 28.93
CA ARG A 41 32.79 36.28 29.74
C ARG A 41 33.77 35.10 29.75
N GLU A 42 34.27 34.79 30.94
CA GLU A 42 34.87 33.52 31.26
C GLU A 42 34.09 32.44 30.53
N ALA A 43 34.74 31.55 29.85
CA ALA A 43 34.17 30.29 29.44
C ALA A 43 33.73 29.59 30.71
N SER A 44 32.50 29.88 31.11
CA SER A 44 31.84 29.18 32.17
C SER A 44 31.64 27.76 31.66
N ALA A 45 32.13 26.80 32.44
CA ALA A 45 31.87 25.39 32.45
C ALA A 45 31.31 24.85 31.12
N GLU A 46 32.03 23.98 30.44
CA GLU A 46 31.47 23.13 29.41
C GLU A 46 30.14 22.60 29.96
N GLU A 47 29.02 23.14 29.47
CA GLU A 47 27.74 22.46 29.63
C GLU A 47 27.96 21.08 28.98
N THR A 48 28.01 20.06 29.82
CA THR A 48 28.12 18.69 29.36
C THR A 48 26.83 18.41 28.58
N VAL A 49 26.93 18.50 27.26
CA VAL A 49 25.87 18.12 26.33
C VAL A 49 25.59 16.65 26.58
N GLU A 50 24.40 16.33 27.05
CA GLU A 50 23.98 14.96 27.21
C GLU A 50 23.63 14.40 25.82
N GLU A 51 24.47 13.50 25.33
CA GLU A 51 24.25 12.83 24.05
C GLU A 51 24.07 11.32 24.29
N ARG A 52 22.97 10.75 23.75
CA ARG A 52 22.73 9.32 23.76
C ARG A 52 22.29 8.80 22.39
N VAL A 53 22.48 7.54 22.17
CA VAL A 53 21.95 6.79 21.03
C VAL A 53 20.82 5.91 21.50
N ALA A 54 19.76 5.82 20.72
CA ALA A 54 18.64 4.93 20.92
C ALA A 54 18.14 4.42 19.56
N TYR A 55 17.37 3.36 19.57
CA TYR A 55 17.00 2.62 18.38
C TYR A 55 15.49 2.52 18.23
N THR A 56 15.03 2.58 17.00
CA THR A 56 13.63 2.39 16.65
C THR A 56 13.55 1.90 15.21
N TYR A 57 12.35 1.84 14.67
CA TYR A 57 12.14 1.54 13.26
C TYR A 57 11.19 2.54 12.63
N HIS A 58 11.30 2.71 11.33
CA HIS A 58 10.42 3.56 10.56
C HIS A 58 9.41 2.68 9.83
N GLN A 59 8.18 2.71 10.27
CA GLN A 59 7.05 2.06 9.60
C GLN A 59 6.23 3.13 8.91
N ALA A 60 6.54 3.41 7.66
CA ALA A 60 5.69 4.20 6.79
C ALA A 60 5.13 3.28 5.71
N HIS A 61 3.96 3.58 5.18
CA HIS A 61 3.27 2.79 4.14
C HIS A 61 4.06 2.60 2.83
N CYS A 62 5.35 2.82 2.84
CA CYS A 62 6.26 2.49 1.74
C CYS A 62 6.82 1.05 1.80
N GLY A 63 6.35 0.23 2.75
CA GLY A 63 6.84 -1.14 2.97
C GLY A 63 8.29 -1.23 3.46
N GLY A 64 8.88 -0.14 3.91
CA GLY A 64 10.31 -0.07 4.18
C GLY A 64 10.76 -0.67 5.51
N MET A 65 9.93 -0.72 6.55
CA MET A 65 10.28 -1.22 7.91
C MET A 65 11.76 -1.02 8.27
N CYS A 66 12.25 0.23 8.11
CA CYS A 66 13.67 0.54 8.21
C CYS A 66 14.10 0.59 9.68
N PRO A 67 15.05 -0.25 10.13
CA PRO A 67 15.63 -0.11 11.47
C PRO A 67 16.52 1.13 11.53
N LEU A 68 16.32 1.95 12.54
CA LEU A 68 16.90 3.27 12.70
C LEU A 68 17.78 3.39 13.94
N LYS A 69 18.89 4.12 13.79
CA LYS A 69 19.74 4.60 14.86
C LYS A 69 19.55 6.09 15.02
N CYS A 70 19.14 6.51 16.20
CA CYS A 70 18.78 7.86 16.53
C CYS A 70 19.78 8.48 17.50
N THR A 71 20.31 9.66 17.20
CA THR A 71 21.12 10.44 18.12
C THR A 71 20.26 11.52 18.77
N VAL A 72 20.22 11.49 20.09
CA VAL A 72 19.47 12.44 20.92
C VAL A 72 20.47 13.29 21.69
N ARG A 73 20.29 14.61 21.66
CA ARG A 73 21.12 15.57 22.35
C ARG A 73 20.25 16.49 23.17
N ASP A 74 20.53 16.53 24.49
CA ASP A 74 19.74 17.33 25.44
C ASP A 74 18.23 17.07 25.29
N GLY A 75 17.82 15.80 25.19
CA GLY A 75 16.44 15.38 25.03
C GLY A 75 15.81 15.60 23.63
N ARG A 76 16.58 16.11 22.66
CA ARG A 76 16.10 16.40 21.31
C ARG A 76 16.72 15.45 20.28
N LEU A 77 15.90 14.85 19.43
CA LEU A 77 16.35 14.09 18.27
C LEU A 77 17.08 15.02 17.29
N VAL A 78 18.36 14.76 17.02
CA VAL A 78 19.18 15.59 16.15
C VAL A 78 19.69 14.88 14.89
N MET A 79 19.68 13.55 14.89
CA MET A 79 20.12 12.77 13.73
C MET A 79 19.45 11.41 13.70
N VAL A 80 19.05 10.98 12.49
CA VAL A 80 18.55 9.64 12.21
C VAL A 80 19.42 9.01 11.12
N GLN A 81 19.84 7.79 11.35
CA GLN A 81 20.71 7.01 10.47
C GLN A 81 20.17 5.58 10.31
N PRO A 82 20.61 4.83 9.28
CA PRO A 82 20.38 3.40 9.25
C PRO A 82 20.97 2.74 10.48
N ASN A 83 20.30 1.68 10.97
CA ASN A 83 20.82 0.89 12.09
C ASN A 83 21.85 -0.12 11.58
N ASP A 84 23.02 -0.12 12.18
CA ASP A 84 24.13 -1.02 11.82
C ASP A 84 23.83 -2.49 12.17
N ALA A 85 22.90 -2.75 13.11
CA ALA A 85 22.47 -4.09 13.50
C ALA A 85 21.45 -4.73 12.54
N CYS A 86 20.95 -3.99 11.51
CA CYS A 86 20.12 -4.59 10.48
C CYS A 86 20.77 -5.88 9.94
N ALA A 87 20.02 -6.99 9.90
CA ALA A 87 20.54 -8.29 9.48
C ALA A 87 21.05 -8.30 8.03
N MET A 88 20.48 -7.46 7.19
CA MET A 88 20.80 -7.40 5.76
C MET A 88 21.56 -6.12 5.41
N ASP A 89 22.84 -6.25 5.07
CA ASP A 89 23.69 -5.11 4.69
C ASP A 89 23.10 -4.26 3.55
N ARG A 90 22.43 -4.90 2.59
CA ARG A 90 21.81 -4.21 1.46
C ARG A 90 20.59 -3.37 1.86
N LEU A 91 20.01 -3.60 3.03
CA LEU A 91 18.89 -2.82 3.59
C LEU A 91 19.34 -1.83 4.67
N LYS A 92 20.62 -1.73 4.99
CA LYS A 92 21.18 -0.65 5.83
C LYS A 92 21.13 0.68 5.09
N THR A 93 19.94 1.19 4.88
CA THR A 93 19.67 2.41 4.11
C THR A 93 18.57 3.22 4.77
N ILE A 94 18.51 4.49 4.43
CA ILE A 94 17.46 5.42 4.85
C ILE A 94 17.19 6.41 3.72
N CYS A 95 15.95 6.67 3.43
CA CYS A 95 15.54 7.65 2.43
C CYS A 95 15.38 9.06 3.02
N LEU A 96 15.08 10.05 2.17
CA LEU A 96 14.88 11.42 2.60
C LEU A 96 13.76 11.56 3.67
N LYS A 97 12.69 10.78 3.58
CA LYS A 97 11.62 10.79 4.60
C LYS A 97 12.16 10.42 5.98
N GLY A 98 12.85 9.28 6.09
CA GLY A 98 13.44 8.86 7.36
C GLY A 98 14.48 9.84 7.92
N ILE A 99 15.32 10.44 7.06
CA ILE A 99 16.26 11.49 7.50
C ILE A 99 15.52 12.74 7.98
N SER A 100 14.39 13.07 7.35
CA SER A 100 13.60 14.26 7.66
C SER A 100 12.80 14.15 8.97
N GLU A 101 12.77 13.00 9.63
CA GLU A 101 12.11 12.84 10.93
C GLU A 101 12.58 13.85 11.97
N VAL A 102 13.86 14.23 11.93
CA VAL A 102 14.40 15.29 12.79
C VAL A 102 13.72 16.66 12.63
N GLN A 103 12.93 16.82 11.57
CA GLN A 103 12.13 18.02 11.32
C GLN A 103 10.64 17.73 11.39
N HIS A 104 10.23 16.57 10.87
CA HIS A 104 8.83 16.15 10.86
C HIS A 104 8.26 16.14 12.27
N ILE A 105 8.95 15.53 13.24
CA ILE A 105 8.51 15.43 14.64
C ILE A 105 8.28 16.81 15.27
N TYR A 106 9.12 17.81 14.95
CA TYR A 106 9.03 19.17 15.48
C TYR A 106 8.36 20.14 14.50
N GLY A 107 7.82 19.65 13.40
CA GLY A 107 7.21 20.47 12.36
C GLY A 107 5.89 21.10 12.76
N ASP A 108 5.46 22.07 11.98
CA ASP A 108 4.16 22.71 12.13
C ASP A 108 3.02 21.72 11.95
N GLY A 109 1.88 21.98 12.58
CA GLY A 109 0.69 21.12 12.51
C GLY A 109 0.64 20.03 13.59
N ARG A 110 1.65 19.91 14.48
CA ARG A 110 1.56 19.05 15.67
C ARG A 110 0.41 19.49 16.55
N ILE A 111 -0.47 18.55 16.92
CA ILE A 111 -1.54 18.78 17.89
C ILE A 111 -0.90 18.86 19.26
N GLN A 112 -1.16 19.98 19.99
CA GLN A 112 -0.43 20.27 21.22
C GLN A 112 -1.20 19.84 22.47
N ALA A 113 -2.52 19.81 22.42
CA ALA A 113 -3.39 19.38 23.50
C ALA A 113 -4.68 18.80 22.92
N PRO A 114 -5.53 18.11 23.70
CA PRO A 114 -6.85 17.71 23.23
C PRO A 114 -7.67 18.93 22.78
N LEU A 115 -8.31 18.81 21.63
CA LEU A 115 -9.10 19.86 21.02
C LEU A 115 -10.57 19.45 20.97
N LYS A 116 -11.46 20.37 21.35
CA LYS A 116 -12.91 20.24 21.26
C LYS A 116 -13.45 21.21 20.23
N ARG A 117 -14.28 20.75 19.32
CA ARG A 117 -14.90 21.58 18.29
C ARG A 117 -15.92 22.56 18.92
N VAL A 118 -15.86 23.82 18.52
CA VAL A 118 -16.78 24.88 18.94
C VAL A 118 -17.57 25.50 17.80
N GLY A 119 -17.21 25.20 16.55
CA GLY A 119 -17.90 25.64 15.33
C GLY A 119 -18.58 24.49 14.58
N ASP A 120 -19.04 24.77 13.36
CA ASP A 120 -19.55 23.73 12.48
C ASP A 120 -18.42 22.80 12.01
N ARG A 121 -18.74 21.55 11.70
CA ARG A 121 -17.78 20.58 11.14
C ARG A 121 -17.21 21.11 9.84
N GLY A 122 -15.93 20.91 9.61
CA GLY A 122 -15.18 21.41 8.45
C GLY A 122 -14.68 22.87 8.59
N THR A 123 -15.08 23.62 9.62
CA THR A 123 -14.70 25.06 9.79
C THR A 123 -13.37 25.28 10.53
N ASN A 124 -12.74 24.25 11.03
CA ASN A 124 -11.47 24.31 11.78
C ASN A 124 -11.53 25.23 13.03
N GLN A 125 -12.66 25.23 13.74
CA GLN A 125 -12.88 26.02 14.96
C GLN A 125 -12.86 25.11 16.18
N PHE A 126 -11.75 25.15 16.93
CA PHE A 126 -11.50 24.30 18.10
C PHE A 126 -11.04 25.14 19.29
N GLU A 127 -11.29 24.63 20.49
CA GLU A 127 -10.69 25.11 21.74
C GLU A 127 -9.92 23.98 22.40
N GLN A 128 -8.88 24.34 23.16
CA GLN A 128 -8.14 23.37 23.95
C GLN A 128 -8.92 22.99 25.20
N VAL A 129 -8.93 21.70 25.51
CA VAL A 129 -9.56 21.14 26.73
C VAL A 129 -8.58 20.21 27.42
N SER A 130 -8.91 19.84 28.67
CA SER A 130 -8.10 18.84 29.38
C SER A 130 -8.33 17.41 28.84
N TRP A 131 -7.35 16.54 29.04
CA TRP A 131 -7.51 15.11 28.78
C TRP A 131 -8.68 14.50 29.55
N GLU A 132 -8.89 14.92 30.79
CA GLU A 132 -9.99 14.44 31.65
C GLU A 132 -11.35 14.79 31.03
N GLU A 133 -11.55 16.06 30.63
CA GLU A 133 -12.78 16.51 29.98
C GLU A 133 -13.00 15.75 28.68
N ALA A 134 -11.98 15.64 27.84
CA ALA A 134 -12.10 14.98 26.55
C ALA A 134 -12.48 13.50 26.69
N LEU A 135 -11.78 12.75 27.54
CA LEU A 135 -12.01 11.32 27.72
C LEU A 135 -13.32 10.99 28.42
N ASP A 136 -13.76 11.83 29.37
CA ASP A 136 -15.04 11.68 30.06
C ASP A 136 -16.21 11.89 29.09
N ASP A 137 -16.13 12.92 28.25
CA ASP A 137 -17.16 13.23 27.25
C ASP A 137 -17.20 12.15 26.15
N ILE A 138 -16.04 11.72 25.63
CA ILE A 138 -15.93 10.64 24.65
C ILE A 138 -16.53 9.34 25.20
N ALA A 139 -16.16 8.93 26.41
CA ALA A 139 -16.70 7.72 27.04
C ALA A 139 -18.21 7.80 27.25
N SER A 140 -18.74 8.99 27.55
CA SER A 140 -20.17 9.23 27.70
C SER A 140 -20.92 9.03 26.37
N HIS A 141 -20.39 9.59 25.26
CA HIS A 141 -20.99 9.46 23.94
C HIS A 141 -20.94 8.00 23.43
N ILE A 142 -19.84 7.28 23.67
CA ILE A 142 -19.74 5.86 23.37
C ILE A 142 -20.83 5.06 24.10
N LYS A 143 -20.95 5.23 25.43
CA LYS A 143 -21.97 4.54 26.23
C LYS A 143 -23.39 4.87 25.75
N GLN A 144 -23.66 6.15 25.51
CA GLN A 144 -24.97 6.59 25.06
C GLN A 144 -25.34 5.97 23.71
N ALA A 145 -24.40 5.91 22.75
CA ALA A 145 -24.63 5.29 21.45
C ALA A 145 -24.87 3.78 21.60
N GLN A 146 -24.03 3.09 22.36
CA GLN A 146 -24.16 1.65 22.60
C GLN A 146 -25.45 1.30 23.33
N ASP A 147 -25.86 2.07 24.32
CA ASP A 147 -27.11 1.87 25.07
C ASP A 147 -28.36 2.11 24.22
N THR A 148 -28.25 3.01 23.24
CA THR A 148 -29.39 3.41 22.40
C THR A 148 -29.52 2.56 21.14
N TYR A 149 -28.40 2.27 20.48
CA TYR A 149 -28.36 1.69 19.14
C TYR A 149 -27.62 0.36 19.05
N GLY A 150 -27.00 -0.10 20.14
CA GLY A 150 -26.19 -1.31 20.19
C GLY A 150 -24.69 -1.08 20.00
N LYS A 151 -23.87 -2.10 20.28
CA LYS A 151 -22.40 -2.00 20.25
C LYS A 151 -21.86 -1.62 18.86
N ASN A 152 -22.46 -2.15 17.81
CA ASN A 152 -22.11 -1.90 16.41
C ASN A 152 -22.45 -0.46 15.93
N SER A 153 -23.09 0.37 16.77
CA SER A 153 -23.25 1.80 16.48
C SER A 153 -21.94 2.60 16.59
N VAL A 154 -20.92 2.00 17.16
CA VAL A 154 -19.56 2.56 17.21
C VAL A 154 -18.72 1.97 16.08
N VAL A 155 -18.09 2.82 15.31
CA VAL A 155 -17.16 2.45 14.23
C VAL A 155 -15.77 2.89 14.65
N VAL A 156 -14.81 1.97 14.56
CA VAL A 156 -13.41 2.25 14.83
C VAL A 156 -12.61 2.03 13.55
N THR A 157 -12.00 3.08 13.03
CA THR A 157 -11.07 2.95 11.90
C THR A 157 -9.64 3.02 12.40
N THR A 158 -8.89 1.94 12.19
CA THR A 158 -7.47 1.87 12.52
C THR A 158 -6.69 1.53 11.26
N SER A 159 -5.48 2.04 11.15
CA SER A 159 -4.54 1.59 10.12
C SER A 159 -3.52 0.63 10.75
N SER A 160 -2.80 -0.13 9.93
CA SER A 160 -1.69 -0.98 10.38
C SER A 160 -0.54 -0.19 11.05
N GLU A 161 -0.61 1.12 10.99
CA GLU A 161 0.39 2.05 11.51
C GLU A 161 0.04 2.62 12.88
N THR A 162 -1.24 2.54 13.27
CA THR A 162 -1.71 2.98 14.58
C THR A 162 -1.58 1.86 15.60
N ASP A 163 -1.43 2.22 16.86
CA ASP A 163 -1.44 1.28 17.97
C ASP A 163 -2.82 1.18 18.66
N CYS A 164 -3.90 1.67 18.01
CA CYS A 164 -5.28 1.61 18.50
C CYS A 164 -5.94 0.24 18.28
N VAL A 165 -5.17 -0.82 18.30
CA VAL A 165 -5.61 -2.20 17.94
C VAL A 165 -6.65 -2.78 18.89
N PHE A 166 -6.69 -2.33 20.13
CA PHE A 166 -7.62 -2.86 21.12
C PHE A 166 -9.00 -2.21 21.11
N LEU A 167 -9.13 -1.00 20.55
CA LEU A 167 -10.38 -0.23 20.62
C LEU A 167 -11.57 -0.98 20.03
N GLN A 168 -11.40 -1.57 18.85
CA GLN A 168 -12.48 -2.23 18.14
C GLN A 168 -13.04 -3.42 18.96
N ALA A 169 -12.19 -4.32 19.41
CA ALA A 169 -12.61 -5.48 20.19
C ALA A 169 -13.11 -5.06 21.58
N MET A 170 -12.41 -4.16 22.29
CA MET A 170 -12.79 -3.67 23.60
C MET A 170 -14.18 -3.04 23.61
N LEU A 171 -14.53 -2.31 22.57
CA LEU A 171 -15.83 -1.64 22.46
C LEU A 171 -16.91 -2.55 21.85
N GLY A 172 -16.55 -3.73 21.32
CA GLY A 172 -17.45 -4.51 20.49
C GLY A 172 -17.93 -3.71 19.27
N ALA A 173 -17.07 -2.85 18.75
CA ALA A 173 -17.35 -1.95 17.66
C ALA A 173 -17.12 -2.63 16.32
N GLN A 174 -17.81 -2.17 15.28
CA GLN A 174 -17.47 -2.57 13.92
C GLN A 174 -16.27 -1.78 13.41
N GLY A 175 -15.55 -2.37 12.48
CA GLY A 175 -14.43 -1.72 11.81
C GLY A 175 -14.87 -0.97 10.56
N ARG A 176 -13.89 -0.65 9.74
CA ARG A 176 -14.07 0.06 8.47
C ARG A 176 -14.85 -0.74 7.42
N GLY A 177 -15.00 -2.04 7.59
CA GLY A 177 -15.57 -2.92 6.59
C GLY A 177 -14.59 -3.22 5.44
N ASN A 178 -15.01 -4.13 4.58
CA ASN A 178 -14.24 -4.51 3.41
C ASN A 178 -14.44 -3.47 2.29
N THR A 179 -13.38 -2.83 1.82
CA THR A 179 -13.48 -1.66 0.95
C THR A 179 -12.77 -1.81 -0.38
N GLY A 180 -11.82 -2.75 -0.50
CA GLY A 180 -10.98 -2.88 -1.68
C GLY A 180 -10.24 -1.58 -2.10
N ILE A 181 -10.17 -0.59 -1.24
CA ILE A 181 -9.81 0.81 -1.51
C ILE A 181 -8.66 0.96 -2.50
N ASP A 182 -7.63 0.14 -2.38
CA ASP A 182 -6.41 0.25 -3.15
C ASP A 182 -5.81 -1.11 -3.53
N ILE A 183 -6.63 -2.14 -3.71
CA ILE A 183 -6.18 -3.50 -3.99
C ILE A 183 -6.91 -4.09 -5.24
N GLY A 184 -7.02 -3.30 -6.29
CA GLY A 184 -7.73 -3.72 -7.50
C GLY A 184 -7.10 -4.93 -8.18
N TYR A 185 -5.81 -4.87 -8.47
CA TYR A 185 -5.09 -6.02 -9.02
C TYR A 185 -5.05 -7.21 -8.08
N GLY A 186 -4.85 -6.96 -6.79
CA GLY A 186 -4.85 -8.00 -5.76
C GLY A 186 -6.16 -8.77 -5.74
N ASN A 187 -7.29 -8.09 -5.82
CA ASN A 187 -8.61 -8.71 -5.87
C ASN A 187 -8.77 -9.71 -7.02
N GLY A 188 -8.15 -9.45 -8.17
CA GLY A 188 -8.16 -10.37 -9.30
C GLY A 188 -7.09 -11.46 -9.22
N LEU A 189 -6.00 -11.21 -8.50
CA LEU A 189 -4.87 -12.12 -8.39
C LEU A 189 -4.97 -13.07 -7.19
N ASP A 190 -5.45 -12.59 -6.05
CA ASP A 190 -5.52 -13.33 -4.77
C ASP A 190 -6.28 -14.65 -4.87
N PRO A 191 -7.46 -14.72 -5.49
CA PRO A 191 -8.19 -15.99 -5.58
C PRO A 191 -7.40 -17.07 -6.29
N SER A 192 -6.46 -16.70 -7.17
CA SER A 192 -5.63 -17.68 -7.89
C SER A 192 -4.63 -18.41 -7.01
N MET A 193 -4.18 -17.79 -5.94
CA MET A 193 -3.10 -18.31 -5.10
C MET A 193 -3.50 -18.56 -3.66
N GLY A 194 -4.63 -17.98 -3.22
CA GLY A 194 -5.14 -18.10 -1.86
C GLY A 194 -4.24 -17.48 -0.80
N LEU A 195 -3.42 -16.47 -1.17
CA LEU A 195 -2.45 -15.88 -0.24
C LEU A 195 -3.05 -14.87 0.73
N GLY A 196 -4.32 -14.56 0.59
CA GLY A 196 -5.14 -13.82 1.54
C GLY A 196 -4.86 -12.32 1.67
N GLY A 197 -5.90 -11.58 2.03
CA GLY A 197 -5.78 -10.20 2.48
C GLY A 197 -5.51 -9.14 1.41
N GLY A 198 -5.76 -9.42 0.14
CA GLY A 198 -5.47 -8.50 -0.95
C GLY A 198 -3.98 -8.31 -1.20
N TYR A 199 -3.21 -9.16 -0.64
CA TYR A 199 -1.78 -9.11 -0.64
C TYR A 199 -1.15 -10.26 -1.43
N ALA A 200 -1.67 -10.73 -2.49
CA ALA A 200 -1.04 -11.70 -3.39
C ALA A 200 0.21 -11.12 -4.03
N MET A 201 1.04 -11.13 -3.27
CA MET A 201 1.75 -10.06 -3.10
C MET A 201 3.05 -10.10 -3.66
N SER A 202 3.91 -10.70 -3.28
CA SER A 202 5.22 -10.69 -3.82
C SER A 202 5.73 -12.10 -3.78
N THR A 203 5.50 -12.77 -4.84
CA THR A 203 6.15 -14.02 -5.13
C THR A 203 7.06 -13.80 -6.34
N PRO A 204 8.28 -13.47 -6.20
CA PRO A 204 9.21 -13.45 -5.09
C PRO A 204 9.41 -12.07 -4.48
N GLU A 205 10.25 -12.03 -3.46
CA GLU A 205 10.86 -10.78 -3.02
C GLU A 205 11.73 -10.17 -4.12
N ALA A 206 11.86 -8.84 -4.14
CA ALA A 206 12.74 -8.15 -5.11
C ALA A 206 14.22 -8.62 -5.05
N ARG A 207 14.65 -9.23 -3.95
CA ARG A 207 15.97 -9.88 -3.83
C ARG A 207 16.18 -11.02 -4.83
N ASP A 208 15.10 -11.70 -5.23
CA ASP A 208 15.17 -12.82 -6.17
C ASP A 208 15.26 -12.39 -7.64
N TRP A 209 15.02 -11.12 -7.94
CA TRP A 209 15.13 -10.58 -9.31
C TRP A 209 16.51 -10.76 -9.96
N VAL A 210 17.56 -10.95 -9.13
CA VAL A 210 18.89 -11.30 -9.65
C VAL A 210 18.92 -12.63 -10.42
N ASN A 211 17.91 -13.47 -10.22
CA ASN A 211 17.74 -14.74 -10.92
C ASN A 211 16.81 -14.63 -12.14
N SER A 212 16.15 -13.48 -12.35
CA SER A 212 15.25 -13.27 -13.47
C SER A 212 16.02 -13.00 -14.78
N LYS A 213 15.49 -13.46 -15.91
CA LYS A 213 15.88 -12.96 -17.23
C LYS A 213 15.13 -11.69 -17.59
N LEU A 214 13.85 -11.61 -17.18
CA LEU A 214 12.98 -10.47 -17.38
C LEU A 214 12.33 -10.07 -16.05
N VAL A 215 12.39 -8.79 -15.74
CA VAL A 215 11.51 -8.16 -14.75
C VAL A 215 10.61 -7.17 -15.51
N LEU A 216 9.33 -7.51 -15.59
CA LEU A 216 8.31 -6.70 -16.24
C LEU A 216 7.56 -5.91 -15.16
N THR A 217 7.72 -4.58 -15.15
CA THR A 217 6.97 -3.71 -14.25
C THR A 217 5.81 -3.07 -15.01
N VAL A 218 4.58 -3.22 -14.53
CA VAL A 218 3.38 -2.68 -15.14
C VAL A 218 2.70 -1.70 -14.18
N GLY A 219 2.70 -0.41 -14.51
CA GLY A 219 2.18 0.65 -13.64
C GLY A 219 2.92 0.80 -12.30
N SER A 220 4.06 0.12 -12.15
CA SER A 220 4.83 0.08 -10.90
C SER A 220 6.01 1.06 -10.95
N ASN A 221 5.94 2.13 -10.16
CA ASN A 221 7.02 3.08 -10.05
C ASN A 221 7.98 2.74 -8.88
N PHE A 222 8.51 1.51 -8.89
CA PHE A 222 9.36 0.92 -7.84
C PHE A 222 10.49 1.84 -7.38
N CYS A 223 11.19 2.49 -8.32
CA CYS A 223 12.30 3.40 -8.02
C CYS A 223 11.86 4.73 -7.38
N GLU A 224 10.57 4.98 -7.26
CA GLU A 224 10.00 6.15 -6.60
C GLU A 224 9.31 5.78 -5.29
N SER A 225 8.52 4.72 -5.30
CA SER A 225 7.66 4.34 -4.18
C SER A 225 8.37 3.47 -3.14
N THR A 226 9.29 2.59 -3.54
CA THR A 226 9.94 1.60 -2.68
C THR A 226 11.42 1.93 -2.45
N LEU A 227 11.71 3.16 -2.07
CA LEU A 227 13.07 3.70 -1.98
C LEU A 227 14.09 2.86 -1.21
N PRO A 228 13.77 2.24 -0.06
CA PRO A 228 14.74 1.42 0.67
C PRO A 228 15.26 0.23 -0.14
N GLN A 229 14.51 -0.22 -1.14
CA GLN A 229 14.82 -1.39 -1.96
C GLN A 229 15.26 -1.08 -3.38
N VAL A 230 15.35 0.19 -3.77
CA VAL A 230 15.76 0.61 -5.12
C VAL A 230 17.08 -0.05 -5.54
N ARG A 231 17.97 -0.30 -4.61
CA ARG A 231 19.23 -1.00 -4.86
C ARG A 231 19.02 -2.38 -5.49
N LEU A 232 17.97 -3.12 -5.07
CA LEU A 232 17.67 -4.46 -5.61
C LEU A 232 17.32 -4.44 -7.10
N PHE A 233 16.68 -3.36 -7.56
CA PHE A 233 16.41 -3.14 -8.98
C PHE A 233 17.71 -3.04 -9.79
N PHE A 234 18.71 -2.34 -9.28
CA PHE A 234 20.00 -2.21 -9.96
C PHE A 234 20.84 -3.48 -9.84
N GLU A 235 20.81 -4.18 -8.71
CA GLU A 235 21.50 -5.47 -8.55
C GLU A 235 20.94 -6.52 -9.53
N ALA A 236 19.62 -6.58 -9.74
CA ALA A 236 19.02 -7.44 -10.75
C ALA A 236 19.50 -7.09 -12.16
N LYS A 237 19.54 -5.81 -12.49
CA LYS A 237 20.04 -5.31 -13.79
C LYS A 237 21.52 -5.63 -13.99
N GLU A 238 22.34 -5.46 -12.96
CA GLU A 238 23.77 -5.81 -12.98
C GLU A 238 23.99 -7.33 -13.11
N ALA A 239 23.08 -8.15 -12.57
CA ALA A 239 23.08 -9.60 -12.74
C ALA A 239 22.66 -10.05 -14.14
N GLY A 240 22.09 -9.15 -14.97
CA GLY A 240 21.72 -9.41 -16.34
C GLY A 240 20.22 -9.52 -16.60
N ALA A 241 19.38 -9.27 -15.64
CA ALA A 241 17.93 -9.18 -15.84
C ALA A 241 17.60 -8.01 -16.78
N LYS A 242 16.77 -8.26 -17.81
CA LYS A 242 16.20 -7.21 -18.64
C LYS A 242 15.06 -6.55 -17.89
N MET A 243 15.17 -5.25 -17.61
CA MET A 243 14.13 -4.48 -16.91
C MET A 243 13.27 -3.75 -17.94
N ILE A 244 11.99 -4.13 -18.06
CA ILE A 244 11.02 -3.46 -18.94
C ILE A 244 9.93 -2.83 -18.08
N THR A 245 9.61 -1.56 -18.37
CA THR A 245 8.52 -0.84 -17.69
C THR A 245 7.41 -0.49 -18.67
N VAL A 246 6.20 -0.96 -18.40
CA VAL A 246 4.96 -0.54 -19.04
C VAL A 246 4.27 0.48 -18.15
N ASP A 247 4.13 1.72 -18.62
CA ASP A 247 3.60 2.83 -17.83
C ASP A 247 3.08 3.92 -18.78
N PRO A 248 1.92 4.53 -18.52
CA PRO A 248 1.45 5.66 -19.32
C PRO A 248 2.43 6.83 -19.36
N HIS A 249 3.16 7.02 -18.27
CA HIS A 249 4.09 8.11 -18.07
C HIS A 249 5.54 7.63 -18.06
N TYR A 250 6.46 8.51 -18.49
CA TYR A 250 7.89 8.24 -18.35
C TYR A 250 8.32 8.42 -16.90
N SER A 251 8.02 7.42 -16.08
CA SER A 251 8.24 7.42 -14.64
C SER A 251 9.72 7.31 -14.26
N THR A 252 10.02 7.47 -12.96
CA THR A 252 11.39 7.27 -12.45
C THR A 252 11.88 5.86 -12.74
N THR A 253 11.03 4.83 -12.59
CA THR A 253 11.37 3.45 -12.91
C THR A 253 11.59 3.27 -14.41
N ALA A 254 10.70 3.81 -15.24
CA ALA A 254 10.86 3.81 -16.70
C ALA A 254 12.22 4.40 -17.14
N SER A 255 12.65 5.48 -16.50
CA SER A 255 13.94 6.14 -16.78
C SER A 255 15.18 5.32 -16.40
N LYS A 256 15.04 4.25 -15.61
CA LYS A 256 16.10 3.34 -15.16
C LYS A 256 16.02 1.97 -15.81
N SER A 257 14.89 1.64 -16.41
CA SER A 257 14.67 0.41 -17.13
C SER A 257 15.47 0.38 -18.45
N ASP A 258 15.61 -0.81 -19.02
CA ASP A 258 16.25 -0.98 -20.33
C ASP A 258 15.31 -0.56 -21.46
N GLU A 259 14.00 -0.66 -21.19
CA GLU A 259 12.96 -0.25 -22.13
C GLU A 259 11.74 0.30 -21.39
N TRP A 260 11.13 1.36 -21.93
CA TRP A 260 9.85 1.88 -21.54
C TRP A 260 8.84 1.71 -22.67
N ILE A 261 7.69 1.12 -22.34
CA ILE A 261 6.57 0.89 -23.26
C ILE A 261 5.39 1.74 -22.78
N PRO A 262 5.02 2.82 -23.50
CA PRO A 262 3.86 3.61 -23.15
C PRO A 262 2.56 2.83 -23.43
N ILE A 263 1.61 2.91 -22.51
CA ILE A 263 0.29 2.25 -22.61
C ILE A 263 -0.84 3.27 -22.40
N GLU A 264 -2.01 3.04 -22.98
CA GLU A 264 -3.21 3.78 -22.62
C GLU A 264 -3.63 3.44 -21.18
N PRO A 265 -3.96 4.43 -20.33
CA PRO A 265 -4.38 4.17 -18.96
C PRO A 265 -5.60 3.25 -18.89
N GLY A 266 -5.55 2.26 -17.97
CA GLY A 266 -6.65 1.33 -17.70
C GLY A 266 -6.81 0.21 -18.73
N THR A 267 -5.81 0.00 -19.59
CA THR A 267 -5.86 -1.05 -20.63
C THR A 267 -4.91 -2.21 -20.39
N ASP A 268 -4.41 -2.34 -19.16
CA ASP A 268 -3.43 -3.40 -18.81
C ASP A 268 -3.98 -4.81 -19.06
N ALA A 269 -5.28 -5.06 -18.78
CA ALA A 269 -5.92 -6.34 -19.09
C ALA A 269 -5.84 -6.68 -20.58
N ALA A 270 -6.03 -5.69 -21.47
CA ALA A 270 -5.93 -5.91 -22.91
C ALA A 270 -4.49 -6.27 -23.33
N LEU A 271 -3.47 -5.69 -22.69
CA LEU A 271 -2.09 -6.10 -22.88
C LEU A 271 -1.91 -7.58 -22.52
N TYR A 272 -2.41 -8.00 -21.35
CA TYR A 272 -2.28 -9.40 -20.92
C TYR A 272 -3.04 -10.35 -21.86
N PHE A 273 -4.24 -9.99 -22.33
CA PHE A 273 -4.96 -10.79 -23.32
C PHE A 273 -4.17 -10.92 -24.63
N GLY A 274 -3.58 -9.84 -25.12
CA GLY A 274 -2.73 -9.89 -26.32
C GLY A 274 -1.51 -10.82 -26.16
N MET A 275 -0.86 -10.76 -24.99
CA MET A 275 0.25 -11.66 -24.65
C MET A 275 -0.22 -13.11 -24.53
N ILE A 276 -1.33 -13.37 -23.86
CA ILE A 276 -1.91 -14.71 -23.66
C ILE A 276 -2.26 -15.33 -25.00
N VAL A 277 -2.96 -14.61 -25.89
CA VAL A 277 -3.31 -15.08 -27.23
C VAL A 277 -2.05 -15.51 -28.00
N HIS A 278 -1.03 -14.66 -28.02
CA HIS A 278 0.23 -14.99 -28.73
C HIS A 278 0.93 -16.20 -28.11
N ILE A 279 1.01 -16.31 -26.79
CA ILE A 279 1.61 -17.45 -26.07
C ILE A 279 0.89 -18.76 -26.43
N VAL A 280 -0.43 -18.75 -26.41
CA VAL A 280 -1.25 -19.94 -26.76
C VAL A 280 -1.09 -20.31 -28.23
N GLU A 281 -1.19 -19.36 -29.17
CA GLU A 281 -1.06 -19.58 -30.59
C GLU A 281 0.33 -20.12 -31.00
N GLN A 282 1.38 -19.69 -30.31
CA GLN A 282 2.75 -20.13 -30.54
C GLN A 282 3.13 -21.38 -29.73
N GLY A 283 2.25 -21.87 -28.87
CA GLY A 283 2.52 -23.04 -28.01
C GLY A 283 3.60 -22.79 -26.96
N LEU A 284 3.77 -21.54 -26.51
CA LEU A 284 4.77 -21.14 -25.51
C LEU A 284 4.26 -21.37 -24.07
N ILE A 285 3.45 -22.38 -23.86
CA ILE A 285 2.83 -22.74 -22.59
C ILE A 285 3.64 -23.82 -21.85
N ASP A 286 3.69 -23.76 -20.51
CA ASP A 286 4.25 -24.82 -19.67
C ASP A 286 3.17 -25.87 -19.36
N GLN A 287 3.01 -26.85 -20.25
CA GLN A 287 1.96 -27.88 -20.13
C GLN A 287 2.08 -28.71 -18.85
N ASP A 288 3.29 -28.99 -18.40
CA ASP A 288 3.52 -29.80 -17.21
C ASP A 288 3.06 -29.01 -15.95
N PHE A 289 3.39 -27.74 -15.87
CA PHE A 289 2.90 -26.86 -14.80
C PHE A 289 1.37 -26.72 -14.85
N MET A 290 0.81 -26.50 -16.02
CA MET A 290 -0.64 -26.39 -16.20
C MET A 290 -1.37 -27.63 -15.73
N LYS A 291 -0.88 -28.83 -16.04
CA LYS A 291 -1.50 -30.10 -15.65
C LYS A 291 -1.39 -30.38 -14.16
N GLN A 292 -0.24 -30.09 -13.55
CA GLN A 292 0.07 -30.52 -12.19
C GLN A 292 -0.27 -29.48 -11.11
N HIS A 293 -0.19 -28.18 -11.45
CA HIS A 293 -0.20 -27.11 -10.45
C HIS A 293 -1.29 -26.06 -10.67
N THR A 294 -2.19 -26.26 -11.66
CA THR A 294 -3.25 -25.32 -11.95
C THR A 294 -4.62 -25.97 -12.03
N SER A 295 -5.67 -25.15 -12.03
CA SER A 295 -7.06 -25.59 -12.26
C SER A 295 -7.44 -25.78 -13.73
N TYR A 296 -6.53 -25.61 -14.71
CA TYR A 296 -6.86 -25.78 -16.12
C TYR A 296 -7.47 -27.15 -16.52
N PRO A 297 -7.06 -28.28 -15.90
CA PRO A 297 -7.67 -29.57 -16.18
C PRO A 297 -9.06 -29.78 -15.56
N PHE A 298 -9.49 -28.91 -14.62
CA PHE A 298 -10.73 -29.10 -13.89
C PHE A 298 -11.94 -28.96 -14.80
N LEU A 299 -13.01 -29.68 -14.44
CA LEU A 299 -14.23 -29.76 -15.23
C LEU A 299 -15.28 -28.76 -14.73
N VAL A 300 -15.84 -28.03 -15.65
CA VAL A 300 -16.93 -27.08 -15.45
C VAL A 300 -18.19 -27.63 -16.10
N ASP A 301 -19.32 -27.59 -15.39
CA ASP A 301 -20.64 -27.82 -15.97
C ASP A 301 -21.01 -26.66 -16.90
N VAL A 302 -21.19 -26.99 -18.18
CA VAL A 302 -21.49 -25.99 -19.22
C VAL A 302 -22.78 -25.23 -18.98
N ALA A 303 -23.77 -25.88 -18.33
CA ALA A 303 -25.08 -25.28 -18.09
C ALA A 303 -25.11 -24.29 -16.92
N THR A 304 -24.33 -24.56 -15.87
CA THR A 304 -24.31 -23.76 -14.66
C THR A 304 -23.09 -22.85 -14.59
N GLY A 305 -22.03 -23.14 -15.34
CA GLY A 305 -20.73 -22.46 -15.23
C GLY A 305 -19.98 -22.80 -13.94
N LYS A 306 -20.39 -23.80 -13.17
CA LYS A 306 -19.76 -24.17 -11.90
C LYS A 306 -18.75 -25.29 -12.08
N LEU A 307 -17.65 -25.25 -11.30
CA LEU A 307 -16.69 -26.34 -11.22
C LEU A 307 -17.36 -27.59 -10.63
N ILE A 308 -17.02 -28.76 -11.17
CA ILE A 308 -17.54 -30.02 -10.67
C ILE A 308 -16.69 -30.50 -9.50
N ARG A 309 -17.34 -30.63 -8.35
CA ARG A 309 -16.77 -31.13 -7.09
C ARG A 309 -17.41 -32.47 -6.72
N GLU A 310 -16.78 -33.23 -5.85
CA GLU A 310 -17.37 -34.53 -5.39
C GLU A 310 -18.65 -34.30 -4.57
N HIS A 311 -18.59 -33.30 -3.70
CA HIS A 311 -19.76 -32.78 -2.97
C HIS A 311 -19.75 -31.26 -3.07
N GLU A 312 -20.92 -30.64 -2.99
CA GLU A 312 -20.98 -29.21 -2.70
C GLU A 312 -20.46 -29.01 -1.29
N PRO A 313 -19.57 -28.06 -1.05
CA PRO A 313 -19.08 -27.76 0.29
C PRO A 313 -20.28 -27.54 1.22
N GLN A 314 -20.39 -28.34 2.28
CA GLN A 314 -21.36 -28.03 3.32
C GLN A 314 -20.76 -26.88 4.12
N MET A 315 -21.33 -25.69 3.94
CA MET A 315 -20.93 -24.53 4.71
C MET A 315 -21.42 -24.70 6.14
N VAL A 316 -20.51 -24.67 7.08
CA VAL A 316 -20.80 -24.61 8.51
C VAL A 316 -20.40 -23.24 9.01
N VAL A 317 -21.20 -22.70 9.90
CA VAL A 317 -20.87 -21.47 10.60
C VAL A 317 -20.01 -21.87 11.79
N ASP A 318 -18.78 -21.37 11.85
CA ASP A 318 -17.90 -21.60 12.98
C ASP A 318 -18.41 -20.92 14.26
N GLU A 319 -17.72 -21.12 15.38
CA GLU A 319 -18.12 -20.52 16.67
C GLU A 319 -18.02 -18.97 16.64
N GLU A 320 -17.33 -18.41 15.64
CA GLU A 320 -17.13 -16.98 15.40
C GLU A 320 -18.15 -16.40 14.40
N GLY A 321 -19.00 -17.23 13.80
CA GLY A 321 -20.04 -16.79 12.87
C GLY A 321 -19.63 -16.81 11.39
N ASN A 322 -18.40 -17.24 11.07
CA ASN A 322 -17.94 -17.32 9.68
C ASN A 322 -18.46 -18.58 9.00
N GLU A 323 -18.93 -18.45 7.76
CA GLU A 323 -19.26 -19.60 6.93
C GLU A 323 -17.96 -20.17 6.33
N ALA A 324 -17.64 -21.40 6.70
CA ALA A 324 -16.50 -22.15 6.17
C ALA A 324 -16.95 -23.56 5.75
N PRO A 325 -16.25 -24.22 4.81
CA PRO A 325 -16.50 -25.64 4.54
C PRO A 325 -16.29 -26.48 5.81
N GLU A 326 -17.19 -27.42 6.05
CA GLU A 326 -17.15 -28.36 7.18
C GLU A 326 -15.86 -29.12 7.21
N ASP A 327 -14.87 -29.06 7.74
CA ASP A 327 -13.57 -29.74 7.80
C ASP A 327 -12.36 -29.03 7.16
N GLY A 328 -12.51 -27.82 6.59
CA GLY A 328 -11.38 -27.11 5.95
C GLY A 328 -10.68 -27.92 4.85
N GLN A 329 -11.29 -28.98 4.38
CA GLN A 329 -10.84 -29.77 3.24
C GLN A 329 -11.73 -29.47 2.04
N ALA A 330 -11.10 -28.96 1.00
CA ALA A 330 -11.76 -28.81 -0.29
C ALA A 330 -12.17 -30.19 -0.82
N ASP A 331 -13.43 -30.31 -1.23
CA ASP A 331 -13.87 -31.49 -1.97
C ASP A 331 -13.06 -31.65 -3.25
N PRO A 332 -12.65 -32.89 -3.62
CA PRO A 332 -11.84 -33.08 -4.81
C PRO A 332 -12.58 -32.66 -6.07
N PHE A 333 -11.90 -31.86 -6.87
CA PHE A 333 -12.32 -31.52 -8.21
C PHE A 333 -12.13 -32.69 -9.17
N TYR A 334 -12.91 -32.71 -10.24
CA TYR A 334 -12.84 -33.75 -11.25
C TYR A 334 -12.05 -33.32 -12.49
N VAL A 335 -11.30 -34.26 -13.04
CA VAL A 335 -10.52 -34.13 -14.27
C VAL A 335 -10.75 -35.32 -15.20
N ILE A 336 -10.34 -35.20 -16.46
CA ILE A 336 -10.27 -36.31 -17.39
C ILE A 336 -8.87 -36.92 -17.30
N ASP A 337 -8.73 -38.20 -16.94
CA ASP A 337 -7.46 -38.91 -17.05
C ASP A 337 -7.09 -39.12 -18.52
N GLU A 338 -5.95 -38.61 -18.95
CA GLU A 338 -5.55 -38.60 -20.36
C GLU A 338 -5.34 -40.02 -20.93
N ALA A 339 -4.89 -40.97 -20.10
CA ALA A 339 -4.60 -42.33 -20.55
C ALA A 339 -5.87 -43.17 -20.74
N THR A 340 -6.90 -42.98 -19.91
CA THR A 340 -8.11 -43.79 -19.89
C THR A 340 -9.34 -43.10 -20.46
N GLY A 341 -9.31 -41.75 -20.54
CA GLY A 341 -10.47 -40.93 -20.87
C GLY A 341 -11.55 -40.92 -19.78
N ALA A 342 -11.26 -41.47 -18.60
CA ALA A 342 -12.21 -41.52 -17.50
C ALA A 342 -12.22 -40.19 -16.72
N VAL A 343 -13.40 -39.80 -16.24
CA VAL A 343 -13.54 -38.70 -15.28
C VAL A 343 -13.23 -39.24 -13.88
N VAL A 344 -12.23 -38.67 -13.23
CA VAL A 344 -11.74 -39.08 -11.92
C VAL A 344 -11.46 -37.84 -11.05
N PRO A 345 -11.47 -37.97 -9.71
CA PRO A 345 -10.94 -36.95 -8.81
C PRO A 345 -9.47 -36.64 -9.18
N TYR A 346 -9.08 -35.36 -9.14
CA TYR A 346 -7.76 -34.96 -9.64
C TYR A 346 -6.59 -35.62 -8.91
N GLN A 347 -6.77 -35.98 -7.63
CA GLN A 347 -5.75 -36.69 -6.83
C GLN A 347 -5.52 -38.13 -7.30
N GLN A 348 -6.43 -38.69 -8.12
CA GLN A 348 -6.35 -40.09 -8.59
C GLN A 348 -5.60 -40.25 -9.92
N THR A 349 -5.17 -39.15 -10.53
CA THR A 349 -4.34 -39.19 -11.75
C THR A 349 -3.13 -38.29 -11.63
N THR A 350 -2.03 -38.72 -12.22
CA THR A 350 -0.81 -37.89 -12.38
C THR A 350 -0.72 -37.27 -13.77
N ASN A 351 -1.65 -37.54 -14.67
CA ASN A 351 -1.66 -37.03 -16.03
C ASN A 351 -3.08 -36.62 -16.46
N PRO A 352 -3.63 -35.55 -15.89
CA PRO A 352 -4.92 -35.02 -16.32
C PRO A 352 -4.85 -34.42 -17.73
N SER A 353 -5.93 -34.56 -18.50
CA SER A 353 -6.05 -33.91 -19.80
C SER A 353 -6.32 -32.42 -19.63
N LEU A 354 -5.65 -31.60 -20.43
CA LEU A 354 -5.95 -30.16 -20.50
C LEU A 354 -7.22 -29.89 -21.30
N SER A 355 -7.57 -30.77 -22.27
CA SER A 355 -8.72 -30.56 -23.14
C SER A 355 -9.67 -31.74 -23.08
N GLY A 356 -10.96 -31.48 -23.15
CA GLY A 356 -11.99 -32.49 -23.24
C GLY A 356 -13.38 -32.00 -22.92
N THR A 357 -14.36 -32.62 -23.59
CA THR A 357 -15.79 -32.44 -23.33
C THR A 357 -16.40 -33.84 -23.14
N VAL A 358 -17.01 -34.05 -22.01
CA VAL A 358 -17.61 -35.37 -21.69
C VAL A 358 -18.95 -35.21 -20.98
N GLU A 359 -19.77 -36.29 -21.01
CA GLU A 359 -20.97 -36.39 -20.20
C GLU A 359 -20.63 -36.99 -18.83
N PHE A 360 -20.89 -36.25 -17.76
CA PHE A 360 -20.64 -36.71 -16.41
C PHE A 360 -21.79 -36.34 -15.46
N ARG A 361 -22.33 -37.32 -14.73
CA ARG A 361 -23.45 -37.15 -13.79
C ARG A 361 -24.69 -36.50 -14.42
N GLY A 362 -24.88 -36.64 -15.74
CA GLY A 362 -26.05 -36.09 -16.47
C GLY A 362 -25.84 -34.63 -16.94
N ALA A 363 -24.67 -34.09 -16.78
CA ALA A 363 -24.28 -32.79 -17.31
C ALA A 363 -23.20 -32.93 -18.38
N THR A 364 -23.20 -32.03 -19.36
CA THR A 364 -22.05 -31.85 -20.27
C THR A 364 -21.01 -31.01 -19.58
N VAL A 365 -19.80 -31.54 -19.35
CA VAL A 365 -18.69 -30.88 -18.67
C VAL A 365 -17.51 -30.68 -19.59
N ARG A 366 -16.79 -29.57 -19.39
CA ARG A 366 -15.62 -29.20 -20.18
C ARG A 366 -14.48 -28.76 -19.26
N THR A 367 -13.24 -28.93 -19.73
CA THR A 367 -12.09 -28.43 -19.00
C THR A 367 -12.04 -26.89 -18.97
N VAL A 368 -11.50 -26.32 -17.90
CA VAL A 368 -11.27 -24.88 -17.79
C VAL A 368 -10.40 -24.36 -18.96
N TYR A 369 -9.41 -25.15 -19.40
CA TYR A 369 -8.55 -24.74 -20.50
C TYR A 369 -9.32 -24.61 -21.81
N ASP A 370 -10.24 -25.55 -22.13
CA ASP A 370 -11.08 -25.43 -23.33
C ASP A 370 -12.00 -24.19 -23.28
N LEU A 371 -12.51 -23.86 -22.08
CA LEU A 371 -13.30 -22.64 -21.90
C LEU A 371 -12.43 -21.38 -22.06
N LEU A 372 -11.19 -21.42 -21.61
CA LEU A 372 -10.24 -20.33 -21.85
C LEU A 372 -10.01 -20.14 -23.36
N LEU A 373 -9.76 -21.21 -24.11
CA LEU A 373 -9.57 -21.14 -25.57
C LEU A 373 -10.78 -20.52 -26.29
N ASP A 374 -12.00 -20.89 -25.86
CA ASP A 374 -13.23 -20.28 -26.41
C ASP A 374 -13.31 -18.77 -26.06
N SER A 375 -12.96 -18.38 -24.84
CA SER A 375 -12.92 -16.97 -24.42
C SER A 375 -11.90 -16.18 -25.23
N LEU A 376 -10.71 -16.74 -25.44
CA LEU A 376 -9.62 -16.09 -26.18
C LEU A 376 -9.95 -15.87 -27.67
N ALA A 377 -10.90 -16.62 -28.24
CA ALA A 377 -11.35 -16.41 -29.62
C ALA A 377 -11.95 -15.00 -29.86
N ASN A 378 -12.32 -14.29 -28.82
CA ASN A 378 -12.80 -12.92 -28.91
C ASN A 378 -11.69 -11.87 -29.01
N TYR A 379 -10.43 -12.25 -28.83
CA TYR A 379 -9.28 -11.35 -28.76
C TYR A 379 -8.23 -11.69 -29.81
N SER A 380 -7.44 -10.68 -30.18
CA SER A 380 -6.25 -10.86 -31.00
C SER A 380 -5.16 -9.90 -30.57
N VAL A 381 -3.91 -10.13 -30.99
CA VAL A 381 -2.82 -9.20 -30.72
C VAL A 381 -3.09 -7.83 -31.36
N ASP A 382 -3.72 -7.81 -32.54
CA ASP A 382 -4.08 -6.56 -33.24
C ASP A 382 -5.16 -5.78 -32.46
N TRP A 383 -6.16 -6.49 -31.92
CA TRP A 383 -7.14 -5.89 -31.01
C TRP A 383 -6.46 -5.30 -29.77
N ALA A 384 -5.57 -6.05 -29.11
CA ALA A 384 -4.84 -5.56 -27.95
C ALA A 384 -3.97 -4.34 -28.29
N SER A 385 -3.37 -4.33 -29.49
CA SER A 385 -2.61 -3.18 -29.99
C SER A 385 -3.48 -1.93 -30.17
N GLU A 386 -4.68 -2.09 -30.70
CA GLU A 386 -5.64 -0.99 -30.87
C GLU A 386 -6.08 -0.40 -29.52
N ILE A 387 -6.39 -1.25 -28.54
CA ILE A 387 -6.85 -0.81 -27.21
C ILE A 387 -5.72 -0.18 -26.41
N THR A 388 -4.54 -0.78 -26.40
CA THR A 388 -3.41 -0.35 -25.54
C THR A 388 -2.57 0.76 -26.14
N GLY A 389 -2.62 0.93 -27.47
CA GLY A 389 -1.72 1.80 -28.21
C GLY A 389 -0.29 1.24 -28.33
N ILE A 390 -0.03 0.01 -27.87
CA ILE A 390 1.26 -0.67 -28.00
C ILE A 390 1.29 -1.38 -29.36
N PRO A 391 2.34 -1.22 -30.18
CA PRO A 391 2.45 -1.93 -31.48
C PRO A 391 2.32 -3.45 -31.30
N ALA A 392 1.55 -4.11 -32.16
CA ALA A 392 1.30 -5.55 -32.12
C ALA A 392 2.60 -6.40 -32.05
N GLU A 393 3.62 -6.01 -32.79
CA GLU A 393 4.94 -6.71 -32.78
C GLU A 393 5.64 -6.55 -31.43
N LYS A 394 5.41 -5.43 -30.70
CA LYS A 394 5.97 -5.24 -29.37
C LYS A 394 5.23 -6.11 -28.33
N ILE A 395 3.91 -6.29 -28.46
CA ILE A 395 3.15 -7.21 -27.60
C ILE A 395 3.64 -8.64 -27.79
N LYS A 396 3.87 -9.07 -29.04
CA LYS A 396 4.42 -10.39 -29.34
C LYS A 396 5.83 -10.58 -28.77
N GLU A 397 6.73 -9.62 -28.97
CA GLU A 397 8.08 -9.64 -28.41
C GLU A 397 8.03 -9.77 -26.87
N LEU A 398 7.15 -9.00 -26.23
CA LEU A 398 6.99 -9.03 -24.78
C LEU A 398 6.44 -10.38 -24.28
N ALA A 399 5.49 -10.96 -25.01
CA ALA A 399 4.92 -12.27 -24.72
C ALA A 399 5.98 -13.38 -24.81
N GLU A 400 6.80 -13.37 -25.86
CA GLU A 400 7.89 -14.34 -26.07
C GLU A 400 8.95 -14.23 -24.97
N LEU A 401 9.39 -12.99 -24.65
CA LEU A 401 10.36 -12.75 -23.59
C LEU A 401 9.82 -13.22 -22.22
N TYR A 402 8.54 -12.97 -21.95
CA TYR A 402 7.91 -13.38 -20.71
C TYR A 402 7.80 -14.90 -20.58
N ALA A 403 7.39 -15.58 -21.66
CA ALA A 403 7.26 -17.03 -21.69
C ALA A 403 8.61 -17.76 -21.67
N GLU A 404 9.67 -17.18 -22.23
CA GLU A 404 11.02 -17.77 -22.18
C GLU A 404 11.50 -17.95 -20.74
N GLY A 405 11.16 -17.03 -19.84
CA GLY A 405 11.46 -17.05 -18.40
C GLY A 405 12.92 -17.35 -18.02
N PRO A 406 13.26 -17.37 -16.73
CA PRO A 406 12.42 -17.00 -15.61
C PRO A 406 12.03 -15.52 -15.64
N SER A 407 10.76 -15.24 -15.46
CA SER A 407 10.22 -13.88 -15.56
C SER A 407 9.45 -13.49 -14.30
N SER A 408 9.70 -12.28 -13.79
CA SER A 408 8.95 -11.66 -12.71
C SER A 408 8.01 -10.59 -13.25
N LEU A 409 6.77 -10.56 -12.76
CA LEU A 409 5.76 -9.55 -13.06
C LEU A 409 5.48 -8.69 -11.82
N ALA A 410 5.95 -7.45 -11.84
CA ALA A 410 5.76 -6.50 -10.75
C ALA A 410 4.64 -5.52 -11.12
N LEU A 411 3.47 -5.70 -10.52
CA LEU A 411 2.28 -4.89 -10.73
C LEU A 411 2.31 -3.64 -9.86
N GLY A 412 1.73 -2.56 -10.34
CA GLY A 412 1.64 -1.32 -9.57
C GLY A 412 0.58 -1.37 -8.50
N TRP A 413 0.86 -0.69 -7.40
CA TRP A 413 -0.11 -0.38 -6.35
C TRP A 413 -0.35 1.14 -6.32
N GLY A 414 -0.82 1.68 -7.38
CA GLY A 414 -0.95 3.12 -7.55
C GLY A 414 -2.00 3.47 -8.58
N GLY A 415 -1.58 4.11 -9.66
CA GLY A 415 -2.50 4.62 -10.66
C GLY A 415 -3.35 3.55 -11.34
N ASN A 416 -2.76 2.46 -11.79
CA ASN A 416 -3.46 1.39 -12.50
C ASN A 416 -4.26 0.45 -11.59
N ASP A 417 -3.86 0.29 -10.34
CA ASP A 417 -4.58 -0.49 -9.34
C ASP A 417 -5.89 0.21 -8.89
N LYS A 418 -5.99 1.52 -9.08
CA LYS A 418 -7.13 2.37 -8.74
C LYS A 418 -7.97 2.73 -9.97
N ILE A 419 -8.24 1.76 -10.81
CA ILE A 419 -9.14 1.83 -11.98
C ILE A 419 -10.22 0.77 -11.81
N ALA A 420 -11.44 1.05 -12.23
CA ALA A 420 -12.58 0.21 -11.92
C ALA A 420 -12.43 -1.26 -12.39
N ASN A 421 -11.72 -1.50 -13.50
CA ASN A 421 -11.47 -2.83 -14.05
C ASN A 421 -10.13 -3.46 -13.62
N ALA A 422 -9.50 -2.98 -12.56
CA ALA A 422 -8.18 -3.47 -12.13
C ALA A 422 -8.20 -4.93 -11.69
N ASP A 423 -9.31 -5.42 -11.14
CA ASP A 423 -9.51 -6.84 -10.80
C ASP A 423 -9.45 -7.76 -12.03
N VAL A 424 -10.02 -7.33 -13.16
CA VAL A 424 -9.91 -8.06 -14.44
C VAL A 424 -8.46 -8.13 -14.91
N ALA A 425 -7.69 -7.06 -14.74
CA ALA A 425 -6.27 -7.05 -15.08
C ALA A 425 -5.47 -7.98 -14.16
N GLY A 426 -5.76 -8.01 -12.86
CA GLY A 426 -5.16 -8.94 -11.90
C GLY A 426 -5.46 -10.41 -12.26
N HIS A 427 -6.70 -10.72 -12.60
CA HIS A 427 -7.10 -12.06 -13.03
C HIS A 427 -6.43 -12.46 -14.34
N ALA A 428 -6.38 -11.57 -15.33
CA ALA A 428 -5.66 -11.84 -16.59
C ALA A 428 -4.15 -12.06 -16.37
N ALA A 429 -3.54 -11.34 -15.42
CA ALA A 429 -2.16 -11.59 -15.00
C ALA A 429 -2.00 -12.98 -14.37
N ALA A 430 -2.95 -13.43 -13.54
CA ALA A 430 -2.95 -14.81 -13.01
C ALA A 430 -3.00 -15.85 -14.12
N VAL A 431 -3.87 -15.67 -15.13
CA VAL A 431 -3.94 -16.55 -16.31
C VAL A 431 -2.61 -16.59 -17.07
N LEU A 432 -1.96 -15.43 -17.28
CA LEU A 432 -0.65 -15.34 -17.94
C LEU A 432 0.42 -16.12 -17.17
N VAL A 433 0.47 -15.99 -15.86
CA VAL A 433 1.40 -16.73 -14.97
C VAL A 433 1.12 -18.22 -15.00
N ALA A 434 -0.15 -18.62 -14.91
CA ALA A 434 -0.56 -20.02 -14.90
C ALA A 434 -0.27 -20.76 -16.23
N LEU A 435 -0.31 -20.06 -17.36
CA LEU A 435 0.07 -20.62 -18.67
C LEU A 435 1.57 -20.83 -18.81
N THR A 436 2.39 -19.96 -18.21
CA THR A 436 3.85 -19.95 -18.42
C THR A 436 4.63 -20.56 -17.26
N GLY A 437 3.98 -20.86 -16.13
CA GLY A 437 4.64 -21.39 -14.93
C GLY A 437 5.69 -20.45 -14.33
N ASN A 438 5.55 -19.14 -14.55
CA ASN A 438 6.45 -18.12 -14.00
C ASN A 438 6.12 -17.80 -12.53
N VAL A 439 6.07 -18.83 -11.69
CA VAL A 439 5.82 -18.75 -10.25
C VAL A 439 6.56 -19.88 -9.53
N GLY A 440 6.97 -19.70 -8.29
CA GLY A 440 7.57 -20.72 -7.45
C GLY A 440 9.00 -21.15 -7.81
N LYS A 441 9.56 -20.63 -8.89
CA LYS A 441 10.93 -20.91 -9.36
C LYS A 441 11.84 -19.69 -9.11
N PRO A 442 13.17 -19.88 -8.99
CA PRO A 442 14.09 -18.73 -8.88
C PRO A 442 13.90 -17.72 -10.01
N GLY A 443 13.77 -16.45 -9.67
CA GLY A 443 13.60 -15.36 -10.64
C GLY A 443 12.21 -15.23 -11.24
N THR A 444 11.22 -15.99 -10.75
CA THR A 444 9.83 -15.92 -11.21
C THR A 444 8.91 -15.34 -10.14
N GLY A 445 7.71 -14.98 -10.51
CA GLY A 445 6.63 -14.58 -9.62
C GLY A 445 5.84 -13.37 -10.10
N VAL A 446 4.76 -13.09 -9.40
CA VAL A 446 3.85 -11.97 -9.67
C VAL A 446 3.42 -11.34 -8.36
N GLY A 447 3.21 -10.04 -8.34
CA GLY A 447 2.69 -9.37 -7.15
C GLY A 447 2.49 -7.88 -7.34
N VAL A 448 1.59 -7.31 -6.55
CA VAL A 448 1.26 -5.89 -6.57
C VAL A 448 2.11 -5.04 -5.62
N TYR A 449 2.73 -5.67 -4.62
CA TYR A 449 3.53 -4.98 -3.60
C TYR A 449 4.96 -5.50 -3.55
N VAL A 450 5.52 -5.79 -4.69
CA VAL A 450 6.89 -6.29 -4.79
C VAL A 450 7.85 -5.30 -4.14
N GLY A 451 8.64 -5.78 -3.22
CA GLY A 451 9.52 -4.94 -2.42
C GLY A 451 8.92 -4.47 -1.09
N GLY A 452 7.65 -4.79 -0.80
CA GLY A 452 7.08 -4.62 0.53
C GLY A 452 7.64 -5.64 1.53
N THR A 453 7.55 -5.30 2.81
CA THR A 453 8.00 -6.20 3.89
C THR A 453 7.04 -7.33 4.19
N TYR A 454 5.79 -7.22 3.74
CA TYR A 454 4.71 -8.10 4.19
C TYR A 454 4.94 -9.58 3.89
N ASN A 455 5.56 -9.90 2.77
CA ASN A 455 5.80 -11.30 2.39
C ASN A 455 7.17 -11.84 2.82
N CYS A 456 7.95 -11.01 3.46
CA CYS A 456 9.23 -11.40 4.04
C CYS A 456 9.11 -11.73 5.53
N HIS A 457 7.88 -11.89 6.04
CA HIS A 457 7.63 -12.23 7.43
C HIS A 457 7.84 -13.73 7.65
N THR A 458 8.86 -14.06 8.42
CA THR A 458 9.09 -15.42 8.87
C THR A 458 8.85 -15.58 10.36
N ALA A 459 8.77 -14.47 11.11
CA ALA A 459 8.54 -14.49 12.53
C ALA A 459 7.04 -14.41 12.83
N ALA A 460 6.48 -15.44 13.41
CA ALA A 460 5.14 -15.41 13.97
C ALA A 460 5.20 -14.72 15.34
N LEU A 461 5.00 -13.40 15.36
CA LEU A 461 4.80 -12.68 16.62
C LEU A 461 3.44 -13.07 17.20
N GLY A 462 3.39 -13.31 18.50
CA GLY A 462 2.13 -13.46 19.23
C GLY A 462 1.43 -12.12 19.44
N GLU A 463 0.45 -12.12 20.32
CA GLU A 463 -0.35 -10.93 20.61
C GLU A 463 -0.73 -10.85 22.11
N TRP A 464 -1.19 -9.68 22.53
CA TRP A 464 -1.83 -9.52 23.83
C TRP A 464 -3.23 -10.10 23.74
N ALA A 465 -3.52 -11.12 24.52
CA ALA A 465 -4.86 -11.71 24.58
C ALA A 465 -5.83 -10.81 25.35
N LEU A 466 -6.88 -10.36 24.68
CA LEU A 466 -8.02 -9.73 25.32
C LEU A 466 -8.91 -10.80 25.99
N PRO A 467 -9.74 -10.41 27.00
CA PRO A 467 -10.78 -11.30 27.51
C PRO A 467 -11.68 -11.84 26.41
N GLU A 468 -12.09 -13.11 26.50
CA GLU A 468 -12.87 -13.83 25.47
C GLU A 468 -14.21 -13.15 25.10
N ASP A 469 -14.77 -12.33 25.98
CA ASP A 469 -16.00 -11.57 25.75
C ASP A 469 -15.77 -10.22 25.04
N MET A 470 -14.51 -9.86 24.77
CA MET A 470 -14.12 -8.65 24.03
C MET A 470 -13.85 -8.98 22.58
N VAL A 471 -14.92 -9.09 21.81
CA VAL A 471 -14.85 -9.38 20.37
C VAL A 471 -15.38 -8.18 19.60
N ALA A 472 -14.69 -7.83 18.50
CA ALA A 472 -15.17 -6.82 17.56
C ALA A 472 -16.49 -7.27 16.95
N ALA A 473 -17.40 -6.33 16.71
CA ALA A 473 -18.60 -6.64 15.95
C ALA A 473 -18.22 -6.94 14.48
N GLU A 474 -18.98 -7.81 13.86
CA GLU A 474 -18.91 -7.97 12.41
C GLU A 474 -19.24 -6.66 11.69
N ASN A 475 -18.60 -6.45 10.55
CA ASN A 475 -18.91 -5.30 9.73
C ASN A 475 -20.24 -5.54 9.00
N GLU A 476 -21.25 -4.75 9.31
CA GLU A 476 -22.58 -4.87 8.69
C GLU A 476 -22.56 -4.50 7.21
N MET A 477 -21.65 -3.64 6.79
CA MET A 477 -21.55 -3.15 5.42
C MET A 477 -20.10 -2.85 5.04
N ALA A 478 -19.82 -2.87 3.75
CA ALA A 478 -18.60 -2.30 3.21
C ALA A 478 -18.53 -0.79 3.52
N SER A 479 -17.33 -0.26 3.65
CA SER A 479 -17.12 1.16 4.02
C SER A 479 -17.79 2.15 3.06
N TYR A 480 -17.83 1.84 1.77
CA TYR A 480 -18.56 2.67 0.80
C TYR A 480 -20.06 2.69 1.08
N ASP A 481 -20.64 1.53 1.33
CA ASP A 481 -22.07 1.39 1.63
C ASP A 481 -22.45 2.09 2.94
N MET A 482 -21.59 1.95 3.96
CA MET A 482 -21.78 2.65 5.24
C MET A 482 -21.87 4.18 5.07
N ARG A 483 -21.15 4.73 4.07
CA ARG A 483 -21.13 6.17 3.78
C ARG A 483 -22.22 6.63 2.83
N THR A 484 -22.80 5.72 2.04
CA THR A 484 -23.77 6.06 0.99
C THR A 484 -25.18 5.58 1.26
N LYS A 485 -25.35 4.63 2.19
CA LYS A 485 -26.63 4.02 2.57
C LYS A 485 -26.93 4.28 4.04
N GLU A 486 -28.18 4.06 4.44
CA GLU A 486 -28.55 4.09 5.84
C GLU A 486 -27.79 2.99 6.61
N SER A 487 -27.11 3.34 7.65
CA SER A 487 -26.28 2.45 8.48
C SER A 487 -26.49 2.73 9.96
N ASN A 488 -26.10 1.76 10.82
CA ASN A 488 -26.14 1.93 12.28
C ASN A 488 -24.89 2.66 12.83
N ALA A 489 -24.13 3.37 11.99
CA ALA A 489 -22.98 4.13 12.43
C ALA A 489 -23.41 5.46 13.05
N HIS A 490 -23.13 5.65 14.34
CA HIS A 490 -23.44 6.86 15.12
C HIS A 490 -22.20 7.53 15.67
N VAL A 491 -21.24 6.74 16.16
CA VAL A 491 -19.97 7.23 16.69
C VAL A 491 -18.82 6.70 15.88
N LEU A 492 -17.90 7.58 15.47
CA LEU A 492 -16.67 7.21 14.78
C LEU A 492 -15.45 7.56 15.64
N ILE A 493 -14.56 6.60 15.83
CA ILE A 493 -13.22 6.82 16.37
C ILE A 493 -12.23 6.54 15.26
N ALA A 494 -11.65 7.60 14.72
CA ALA A 494 -10.76 7.56 13.58
C ALA A 494 -9.29 7.67 14.00
N GLY A 495 -8.51 6.64 13.70
CA GLY A 495 -7.05 6.66 13.76
C GLY A 495 -6.41 6.84 12.37
N ASP A 496 -7.19 7.19 11.36
CA ASP A 496 -6.77 7.49 9.98
C ASP A 496 -7.47 8.75 9.46
N ASP A 497 -7.06 9.22 8.27
CA ASP A 497 -7.69 10.39 7.66
C ASP A 497 -9.06 10.05 7.09
N LEU A 498 -10.09 10.45 7.81
CA LEU A 498 -11.49 10.21 7.50
C LEU A 498 -11.92 10.64 6.09
N CYS A 499 -11.35 11.72 5.56
CA CYS A 499 -11.88 12.38 4.35
C CYS A 499 -11.11 12.02 3.08
N GLN A 500 -9.79 11.92 3.19
CA GLN A 500 -8.91 11.78 2.02
C GLN A 500 -8.68 10.34 1.56
N HIS A 501 -9.01 9.38 2.40
CA HIS A 501 -8.73 7.96 2.15
C HIS A 501 -9.65 7.34 1.08
N TYR A 502 -10.75 8.01 0.73
CA TYR A 502 -11.79 7.49 -0.15
C TYR A 502 -12.03 8.42 -1.35
N GLY A 503 -12.46 7.85 -2.47
CA GLY A 503 -12.92 8.61 -3.62
C GLY A 503 -14.14 9.48 -3.28
N ASN A 504 -14.30 10.56 -4.01
CA ASN A 504 -15.39 11.53 -3.84
C ASN A 504 -15.53 12.03 -2.39
N MET A 505 -14.62 12.89 -1.98
CA MET A 505 -14.60 13.46 -0.63
C MET A 505 -15.94 14.05 -0.18
N ASN A 506 -16.80 14.48 -1.12
CA ASN A 506 -18.13 15.01 -0.78
C ASN A 506 -19.03 13.95 -0.14
N VAL A 507 -18.89 12.66 -0.54
CA VAL A 507 -19.59 11.54 0.08
C VAL A 507 -19.10 11.32 1.51
N SER A 508 -17.77 11.31 1.71
CA SER A 508 -17.18 11.12 3.04
C SER A 508 -17.54 12.25 4.00
N THR A 509 -17.55 13.50 3.53
CA THR A 509 -17.92 14.65 4.37
C THR A 509 -19.41 14.72 4.66
N ALA A 510 -20.26 14.29 3.72
CA ALA A 510 -21.70 14.16 3.96
C ALA A 510 -21.99 13.11 5.03
N TRP A 511 -21.32 11.95 4.94
CA TRP A 511 -21.42 10.92 5.96
C TRP A 511 -20.91 11.40 7.33
N ALA A 512 -19.74 12.05 7.39
CA ALA A 512 -19.23 12.63 8.63
C ALA A 512 -20.24 13.59 9.30
N ASN A 513 -20.97 14.40 8.48
CA ASN A 513 -22.01 15.27 8.99
C ASN A 513 -23.26 14.54 9.51
N SER A 514 -23.50 13.31 9.08
CA SER A 514 -24.63 12.50 9.55
C SER A 514 -24.36 11.78 10.87
N LEU A 515 -23.09 11.61 11.25
CA LEU A 515 -22.73 10.95 12.51
C LEU A 515 -23.02 11.85 13.72
N ASP A 516 -23.43 11.22 14.82
CA ASP A 516 -23.70 11.93 16.08
C ASP A 516 -22.41 12.47 16.73
N PHE A 517 -21.30 11.70 16.63
CA PHE A 517 -20.05 12.04 17.30
C PHE A 517 -18.82 11.44 16.58
N ILE A 518 -17.76 12.24 16.47
CA ILE A 518 -16.51 11.83 15.80
C ILE A 518 -15.30 12.20 16.67
N VAL A 519 -14.42 11.24 16.88
CA VAL A 519 -13.10 11.42 17.52
C VAL A 519 -12.00 11.13 16.50
N SER A 520 -11.03 12.01 16.36
CA SER A 520 -9.80 11.78 15.60
C SER A 520 -8.62 11.64 16.57
N ILE A 521 -7.79 10.64 16.36
CA ILE A 521 -6.55 10.38 17.12
C ILE A 521 -5.40 10.49 16.14
N ASP A 522 -4.60 11.56 16.23
CA ASP A 522 -3.54 11.84 15.26
C ASP A 522 -2.42 12.67 15.91
N PRO A 523 -1.14 12.49 15.56
CA PRO A 523 -0.08 13.38 16.00
C PRO A 523 -0.11 14.75 15.31
N TYR A 524 -0.73 14.85 14.11
CA TYR A 524 -0.81 16.07 13.30
C TYR A 524 -2.26 16.42 12.99
N PHE A 525 -2.51 17.71 12.79
CA PHE A 525 -3.83 18.19 12.41
C PHE A 525 -4.06 17.96 10.90
N THR A 526 -4.70 16.84 10.56
CA THR A 526 -5.01 16.43 9.19
C THR A 526 -6.31 17.04 8.68
N GLU A 527 -6.66 16.78 7.40
CA GLU A 527 -7.94 17.22 6.84
C GLU A 527 -9.12 16.58 7.57
N GLY A 528 -9.00 15.29 7.92
CA GLY A 528 -10.03 14.56 8.68
C GLY A 528 -10.31 15.16 10.05
N CYS A 529 -9.31 15.73 10.71
CA CYS A 529 -9.49 16.38 12.01
C CYS A 529 -10.52 17.52 12.00
N LYS A 530 -10.69 18.23 10.88
CA LYS A 530 -11.67 19.31 10.73
C LYS A 530 -13.11 18.85 10.91
N TRP A 531 -13.38 17.58 10.75
CA TRP A 531 -14.70 16.96 10.85
C TRP A 531 -14.97 16.33 12.22
N ALA A 532 -13.94 16.17 13.05
CA ALA A 532 -14.06 15.57 14.37
C ALA A 532 -14.69 16.54 15.40
N ASP A 533 -15.37 15.99 16.40
CA ASP A 533 -15.86 16.70 17.58
C ASP A 533 -14.75 16.84 18.62
N TYR A 534 -13.88 15.80 18.70
CA TYR A 534 -12.64 15.83 19.48
C TYR A 534 -11.45 15.39 18.64
N VAL A 535 -10.32 16.08 18.81
CA VAL A 535 -9.04 15.70 18.25
C VAL A 535 -8.06 15.45 19.38
N LEU A 536 -7.57 14.22 19.48
CA LEU A 536 -6.67 13.78 20.54
C LEU A 536 -5.23 13.67 20.02
N PRO A 537 -4.26 14.36 20.64
CA PRO A 537 -2.86 14.30 20.25
C PRO A 537 -2.24 12.96 20.67
N CYS A 538 -1.85 12.11 19.71
CA CYS A 538 -1.04 10.95 20.02
C CYS A 538 0.46 11.19 19.75
N THR A 539 1.29 10.28 20.26
CA THR A 539 2.75 10.33 20.05
C THR A 539 3.11 9.82 18.65
N THR A 540 4.23 10.28 18.13
CA THR A 540 4.89 9.62 17.00
C THR A 540 5.71 8.41 17.49
N ARG A 541 6.21 7.57 16.57
CA ARG A 541 7.07 6.42 16.92
C ARG A 541 8.39 6.78 17.60
N PHE A 542 8.77 8.02 17.59
CA PHE A 542 9.99 8.51 18.24
C PHE A 542 9.75 9.00 19.66
N GLU A 543 8.48 9.18 20.03
CA GLU A 543 8.05 9.70 21.31
C GLU A 543 7.44 8.57 22.14
N ASN A 544 7.87 8.42 23.39
CA ASN A 544 7.26 7.50 24.33
C ASN A 544 7.45 8.02 25.76
N ASP A 545 6.50 7.75 26.65
CA ASP A 545 6.62 7.98 28.08
C ASP A 545 7.21 6.79 28.84
N GLU A 546 7.18 5.60 28.21
CA GLU A 546 7.78 4.36 28.72
C GLU A 546 9.08 4.02 27.96
N GLU A 547 9.89 3.10 28.50
CA GLU A 547 11.18 2.71 27.92
C GLU A 547 11.06 2.11 26.51
N TYR A 548 10.02 1.32 26.29
CA TYR A 548 9.70 0.67 25.02
C TYR A 548 8.28 1.02 24.61
N GLY A 549 8.02 1.04 23.30
CA GLY A 549 6.70 1.28 22.75
C GLY A 549 6.06 0.01 22.20
N ASN A 550 6.61 -0.52 21.12
CA ASN A 550 6.04 -1.63 20.37
C ASN A 550 7.13 -2.51 19.75
N ILE A 551 6.72 -3.63 19.20
CA ILE A 551 7.56 -4.58 18.48
C ILE A 551 6.89 -4.95 17.15
N LYS A 552 7.66 -5.13 16.08
CA LYS A 552 7.17 -5.48 14.76
C LYS A 552 8.12 -6.44 14.04
N ASN A 553 7.57 -7.15 13.08
CA ASN A 553 8.34 -7.87 12.07
C ASN A 553 8.76 -6.98 10.92
N GLY A 554 9.95 -7.17 10.39
CA GLY A 554 10.37 -6.50 9.16
C GLY A 554 11.58 -7.21 8.53
N TYR A 555 11.44 -7.74 7.33
CA TYR A 555 12.52 -8.42 6.59
C TYR A 555 13.21 -9.53 7.38
N ASN A 556 12.46 -10.48 7.92
CA ASN A 556 12.99 -11.59 8.70
C ASN A 556 13.82 -11.15 9.92
N GLN A 557 13.42 -10.06 10.52
CA GLN A 557 13.99 -9.57 11.77
C GLN A 557 12.90 -8.97 12.65
N ILE A 558 13.07 -9.06 13.95
CA ILE A 558 12.21 -8.41 14.93
C ILE A 558 12.77 -7.02 15.21
N LEU A 559 11.92 -6.02 15.22
CA LEU A 559 12.25 -4.62 15.41
C LEU A 559 11.58 -4.09 16.66
N LEU A 560 12.36 -3.57 17.60
CA LEU A 560 11.88 -2.97 18.85
C LEU A 560 11.84 -1.44 18.71
N GLN A 561 10.78 -0.83 19.20
CA GLN A 561 10.66 0.60 19.38
C GLN A 561 11.17 0.99 20.76
N GLU A 562 12.37 1.55 20.87
CA GLU A 562 12.86 2.19 22.07
C GLU A 562 12.34 3.65 22.15
N LYS A 563 12.28 4.18 23.35
CA LYS A 563 12.02 5.61 23.60
C LYS A 563 13.15 6.45 23.03
N ILE A 564 12.87 7.26 22.01
CA ILE A 564 13.84 8.20 21.45
C ILE A 564 13.78 9.52 22.20
N ILE A 565 12.60 10.12 22.36
CA ILE A 565 12.38 11.34 23.13
C ILE A 565 11.13 11.19 24.00
N ASP A 566 10.97 12.08 24.97
CA ASP A 566 9.73 12.26 25.71
C ASP A 566 8.61 12.77 24.78
N PRO A 567 7.34 12.44 25.08
CA PRO A 567 6.22 13.01 24.33
C PRO A 567 6.29 14.54 24.28
N LEU A 568 6.05 15.10 23.11
CA LEU A 568 6.01 16.55 22.92
C LEU A 568 4.62 17.07 23.33
N PHE A 569 4.62 18.24 23.98
CA PHE A 569 3.39 18.89 24.44
C PHE A 569 2.58 17.97 25.35
N GLU A 570 1.25 17.87 25.15
CA GLU A 570 0.37 16.99 25.91
C GLU A 570 0.08 15.66 25.19
N ALA A 571 0.86 15.31 24.15
CA ALA A 571 0.66 14.05 23.42
C ALA A 571 0.77 12.83 24.35
N LYS A 572 -0.03 11.82 24.07
CA LYS A 572 -0.04 10.53 24.79
C LYS A 572 0.11 9.38 23.83
N THR A 573 0.69 8.27 24.28
CA THR A 573 0.70 7.05 23.47
C THR A 573 -0.72 6.57 23.21
N GLU A 574 -0.95 5.96 22.06
CA GLU A 574 -2.28 5.40 21.73
C GLU A 574 -2.68 4.34 22.75
N LEU A 575 -1.74 3.55 23.26
CA LEU A 575 -2.01 2.59 24.36
C LEU A 575 -2.48 3.31 25.65
N TRP A 576 -1.89 4.45 26.01
CA TRP A 576 -2.36 5.24 27.14
C TRP A 576 -3.79 5.74 26.94
N ILE A 577 -4.12 6.23 25.72
CA ILE A 577 -5.49 6.70 25.39
C ILE A 577 -6.48 5.55 25.54
N GLN A 578 -6.15 4.37 25.00
CA GLN A 578 -7.00 3.18 25.12
C GLN A 578 -7.20 2.75 26.56
N ARG A 579 -6.15 2.74 27.39
CA ARG A 579 -6.25 2.42 28.83
C ARG A 579 -7.13 3.41 29.59
N GLU A 580 -7.01 4.69 29.29
CA GLU A 580 -7.83 5.72 29.94
C GLU A 580 -9.31 5.64 29.53
N LEU A 581 -9.61 5.29 28.30
CA LEU A 581 -10.97 4.98 27.85
C LEU A 581 -11.48 3.70 28.51
N ALA A 582 -10.65 2.63 28.56
CA ALA A 582 -11.00 1.37 29.21
C ALA A 582 -11.41 1.56 30.68
N LYS A 583 -10.69 2.36 31.45
CA LYS A 583 -11.05 2.69 32.83
C LYS A 583 -12.44 3.32 32.95
N ARG A 584 -12.78 4.26 32.06
CA ARG A 584 -14.07 4.96 32.05
C ARG A 584 -15.22 4.07 31.60
N LEU A 585 -14.90 3.07 30.79
CA LEU A 585 -15.86 2.12 30.24
C LEU A 585 -16.01 0.84 31.07
N GLY A 586 -15.16 0.68 32.12
CA GLY A 586 -15.22 -0.47 33.02
C GLY A 586 -14.38 -1.68 32.59
N PHE A 587 -13.40 -1.49 31.71
CA PHE A 587 -12.50 -2.51 31.15
C PHE A 587 -11.03 -2.33 31.56
N GLU A 588 -10.76 -1.67 32.68
CA GLU A 588 -9.41 -1.27 33.10
C GLU A 588 -8.38 -2.39 33.19
N ASN A 589 -8.82 -3.63 33.38
CA ASN A 589 -7.95 -4.80 33.54
C ASN A 589 -7.77 -5.58 32.22
N ALA A 590 -8.38 -5.16 31.13
CA ALA A 590 -8.32 -5.88 29.85
C ALA A 590 -7.03 -5.59 29.07
N LEU A 591 -6.44 -4.43 29.29
CA LEU A 591 -5.28 -3.97 28.52
C LEU A 591 -3.98 -4.09 29.32
N PRO A 592 -2.82 -4.21 28.66
CA PRO A 592 -1.54 -4.26 29.34
C PRO A 592 -1.31 -2.99 30.16
N ALA A 593 -0.80 -3.14 31.38
CA ALA A 593 -0.56 -1.99 32.26
C ALA A 593 0.61 -1.11 31.77
N THR A 594 1.53 -1.70 31.00
CA THR A 594 2.70 -1.01 30.39
C THR A 594 2.93 -1.50 28.96
N SER A 595 3.63 -0.69 28.18
CA SER A 595 4.07 -1.10 26.85
C SER A 595 5.06 -2.28 26.92
N ARG A 596 5.89 -2.34 27.97
CA ARG A 596 6.80 -3.48 28.19
C ARG A 596 6.02 -4.78 28.40
N GLU A 597 4.98 -4.75 29.22
CA GLU A 597 4.13 -5.93 29.43
C GLU A 597 3.48 -6.40 28.11
N ARG A 598 3.05 -5.46 27.27
CA ARG A 598 2.56 -5.78 25.91
C ARG A 598 3.64 -6.46 25.06
N VAL A 599 4.85 -5.90 25.01
CA VAL A 599 5.95 -6.47 24.21
C VAL A 599 6.35 -7.86 24.72
N ASP A 600 6.46 -8.05 26.03
CA ASP A 600 6.76 -9.34 26.63
C ASP A 600 5.66 -10.37 26.32
N ALA A 601 4.39 -9.99 26.31
CA ALA A 601 3.28 -10.86 25.91
C ALA A 601 3.38 -11.23 24.42
N ILE A 602 3.62 -10.29 23.52
CA ILE A 602 3.79 -10.54 22.08
C ILE A 602 4.93 -11.53 21.82
N LEU A 603 6.02 -11.46 22.56
CA LEU A 603 7.11 -12.42 22.43
C LEU A 603 6.71 -13.78 22.99
N SER A 604 6.24 -13.84 24.25
CA SER A 604 6.01 -15.10 24.97
C SER A 604 4.81 -15.91 24.45
N THR A 605 3.87 -15.28 23.74
CA THR A 605 2.72 -15.98 23.13
C THR A 605 2.97 -16.40 21.69
N SER A 606 4.16 -16.12 21.14
CA SER A 606 4.52 -16.60 19.81
C SER A 606 4.53 -18.14 19.77
N GLU A 607 4.02 -18.70 18.69
CA GLU A 607 4.09 -20.14 18.41
C GLU A 607 5.50 -20.57 17.97
N ASP A 608 6.38 -19.63 17.60
CA ASP A 608 7.76 -19.90 17.22
C ASP A 608 8.66 -20.01 18.46
N GLU A 609 9.24 -21.19 18.69
CA GLU A 609 10.15 -21.44 19.82
C GLU A 609 11.38 -20.52 19.84
N ALA A 610 11.84 -20.07 18.68
CA ALA A 610 12.95 -19.12 18.59
C ALA A 610 12.56 -17.71 19.06
N ILE A 611 11.27 -17.39 19.05
CA ILE A 611 10.75 -16.10 19.45
C ILE A 611 10.23 -16.12 20.88
N ASN A 612 9.48 -17.14 21.28
CA ASN A 612 8.84 -17.17 22.60
C ASN A 612 9.83 -17.30 23.76
N THR A 613 11.08 -17.61 23.48
CA THR A 613 12.20 -17.63 24.45
C THR A 613 12.97 -16.30 24.52
N LEU A 614 12.70 -15.36 23.59
CA LEU A 614 13.34 -14.04 23.60
C LEU A 614 12.77 -13.15 24.69
N THR A 615 13.61 -12.25 25.17
CA THR A 615 13.21 -11.16 26.04
C THR A 615 13.40 -9.83 25.35
N VAL A 616 12.60 -8.82 25.73
CA VAL A 616 12.75 -7.48 25.21
C VAL A 616 14.16 -6.92 25.43
N ASP A 617 14.79 -7.26 26.58
CA ASP A 617 16.14 -6.79 26.91
C ASP A 617 17.20 -7.34 25.94
N GLN A 618 17.09 -8.61 25.51
CA GLN A 618 18.00 -9.17 24.50
C GLN A 618 17.91 -8.44 23.16
N ILE A 619 16.69 -8.06 22.75
CA ILE A 619 16.51 -7.29 21.50
C ILE A 619 17.09 -5.88 21.66
N ALA A 620 16.85 -5.23 22.80
CA ALA A 620 17.40 -3.90 23.11
C ALA A 620 18.94 -3.91 23.16
N GLU A 621 19.55 -4.90 23.81
CA GLU A 621 21.01 -5.07 23.83
C GLU A 621 21.61 -5.22 22.43
N ASN A 622 20.85 -5.79 21.49
CA ASN A 622 21.22 -5.89 20.08
C ASN A 622 20.74 -4.70 19.23
N GLN A 623 20.71 -3.52 19.81
CA GLN A 623 20.34 -2.26 19.11
C GLN A 623 18.89 -2.25 18.57
N GLY A 624 17.96 -2.90 19.27
CA GLY A 624 16.55 -2.93 18.88
C GLY A 624 16.25 -3.79 17.65
N VAL A 625 17.17 -4.65 17.22
CA VAL A 625 16.99 -5.56 16.08
C VAL A 625 17.34 -6.98 16.49
N TRP A 626 16.48 -7.94 16.19
CA TRP A 626 16.79 -9.36 16.36
C TRP A 626 16.60 -10.10 15.03
N PRO A 627 17.67 -10.58 14.40
CA PRO A 627 17.58 -11.34 13.15
C PRO A 627 16.98 -12.73 13.40
N ILE A 628 16.09 -13.17 12.52
CA ILE A 628 15.58 -14.52 12.47
C ILE A 628 16.58 -15.38 11.70
N GLU A 629 16.72 -16.65 12.05
CA GLU A 629 17.58 -17.58 11.33
C GLU A 629 17.20 -17.65 9.86
N GLY A 630 18.18 -17.55 8.98
CA GLY A 630 17.94 -17.46 7.53
C GLY A 630 17.50 -16.09 7.01
N ALA A 631 17.58 -15.02 7.80
CA ALA A 631 17.16 -13.66 7.40
C ALA A 631 17.87 -13.16 6.13
N GLU A 632 19.10 -13.56 5.90
CA GLU A 632 19.89 -13.22 4.69
C GLU A 632 19.36 -13.93 3.43
N GLU A 633 18.63 -15.03 3.58
CA GLU A 633 18.12 -15.82 2.47
C GLU A 633 16.88 -15.15 1.84
N CYS A 634 16.79 -15.24 0.53
CA CYS A 634 15.59 -14.79 -0.18
C CYS A 634 14.50 -15.84 0.00
N ARG A 635 13.38 -15.45 0.62
CA ARG A 635 12.21 -16.31 0.71
C ARG A 635 11.44 -16.32 -0.61
N ARG A 636 11.27 -17.50 -1.19
CA ARG A 636 10.35 -17.71 -2.33
C ARG A 636 9.06 -18.28 -1.80
N VAL A 637 8.05 -17.44 -1.76
CA VAL A 637 6.69 -17.88 -1.49
C VAL A 637 6.27 -18.82 -2.62
N LEU A 638 5.59 -19.93 -2.31
CA LEU A 638 5.16 -20.95 -3.27
C LEU A 638 6.30 -21.72 -3.97
N GLU A 639 7.52 -21.79 -3.42
CA GLU A 639 8.63 -22.55 -4.00
C GLU A 639 8.29 -24.05 -4.17
N ASP A 640 7.43 -24.58 -3.31
CA ASP A 640 6.90 -25.94 -3.34
C ASP A 640 5.55 -26.07 -4.04
N TYR A 641 5.05 -25.00 -4.65
CA TYR A 641 3.71 -24.88 -5.24
C TYR A 641 2.56 -25.15 -4.26
N ALA A 642 2.78 -24.91 -2.97
CA ALA A 642 1.75 -25.02 -1.96
C ALA A 642 0.81 -23.81 -1.99
N PHE A 643 -0.11 -23.80 -2.94
CA PHE A 643 -1.15 -22.77 -3.03
C PHE A 643 -2.18 -22.97 -1.92
N VAL A 644 -2.61 -21.87 -1.30
CA VAL A 644 -3.62 -21.86 -0.23
C VAL A 644 -5.00 -21.59 -0.84
N THR A 645 -5.35 -22.38 -1.84
CA THR A 645 -6.64 -22.35 -2.54
C THR A 645 -7.43 -23.61 -2.18
N ASP A 646 -8.71 -23.63 -2.51
CA ASP A 646 -9.57 -24.79 -2.30
C ASP A 646 -9.03 -26.08 -2.92
N SER A 647 -8.36 -25.97 -4.07
CA SER A 647 -7.77 -27.13 -4.76
C SER A 647 -6.32 -27.43 -4.36
N GLY A 648 -5.66 -26.58 -3.60
CA GLY A 648 -4.23 -26.63 -3.38
C GLY A 648 -3.41 -26.36 -4.67
N ARG A 649 -4.01 -25.75 -5.69
CA ARG A 649 -3.42 -25.43 -6.99
C ARG A 649 -3.65 -23.97 -7.33
N MET A 650 -2.91 -23.44 -8.30
CA MET A 650 -3.17 -22.11 -8.83
C MET A 650 -4.52 -22.11 -9.58
N GLU A 651 -5.51 -21.43 -9.04
CA GLU A 651 -6.83 -21.34 -9.62
C GLU A 651 -6.95 -20.19 -10.59
N VAL A 652 -7.54 -20.44 -11.77
CA VAL A 652 -7.74 -19.47 -12.84
C VAL A 652 -9.20 -19.33 -13.24
N TYR A 653 -10.09 -20.08 -12.58
CA TYR A 653 -11.53 -20.07 -12.78
C TYR A 653 -12.21 -19.80 -11.45
N TYR A 654 -12.95 -18.70 -11.37
CA TYR A 654 -13.55 -18.23 -10.13
C TYR A 654 -15.06 -18.42 -10.15
N ASP A 655 -15.55 -19.47 -9.46
CA ASP A 655 -16.98 -19.78 -9.37
C ASP A 655 -17.82 -18.62 -8.84
N SER A 656 -17.24 -17.80 -7.94
CA SER A 656 -17.90 -16.63 -7.36
C SER A 656 -18.21 -15.54 -8.38
N LEU A 657 -17.54 -15.53 -9.52
CA LEU A 657 -17.69 -14.52 -10.56
C LEU A 657 -18.49 -14.99 -11.79
N VAL A 658 -19.09 -16.20 -11.74
CA VAL A 658 -19.90 -16.76 -12.85
C VAL A 658 -21.05 -15.83 -13.22
N ASP A 659 -21.78 -15.32 -12.24
CA ASP A 659 -22.94 -14.46 -12.45
C ASP A 659 -22.59 -13.09 -13.06
N TYR A 660 -21.31 -12.70 -12.96
CA TYR A 660 -20.78 -11.47 -13.55
C TYR A 660 -20.11 -11.69 -14.91
N GLY A 661 -20.07 -12.95 -15.42
CA GLY A 661 -19.37 -13.29 -16.66
C GLY A 661 -17.84 -13.19 -16.56
N GLN A 662 -17.30 -13.21 -15.34
CA GLN A 662 -15.87 -13.05 -15.04
C GLN A 662 -15.25 -14.29 -14.38
N ALA A 663 -15.89 -15.46 -14.51
CA ALA A 663 -15.32 -16.72 -14.01
C ALA A 663 -13.94 -17.04 -14.64
N LEU A 664 -13.75 -16.75 -15.92
CA LEU A 664 -12.48 -16.45 -16.57
C LEU A 664 -12.44 -14.95 -16.84
N PRO A 665 -11.26 -14.32 -16.87
CA PRO A 665 -11.22 -12.89 -17.11
C PRO A 665 -11.78 -12.58 -18.52
N ALA A 666 -12.65 -11.59 -18.56
CA ALA A 666 -13.20 -11.03 -19.79
C ALA A 666 -12.97 -9.52 -19.82
N TRP A 667 -12.57 -8.99 -20.98
CA TRP A 667 -12.28 -7.58 -21.12
C TRP A 667 -13.46 -6.70 -20.74
N GLU A 668 -13.21 -5.78 -19.85
CA GLU A 668 -14.08 -4.64 -19.56
C GLU A 668 -13.28 -3.35 -19.67
N ALA A 669 -13.87 -2.34 -20.30
CA ALA A 669 -13.26 -1.03 -20.36
C ALA A 669 -13.34 -0.33 -19.00
N PRO A 670 -12.44 0.62 -18.69
CA PRO A 670 -12.64 1.55 -17.58
C PRO A 670 -14.00 2.23 -17.63
N VAL A 671 -14.52 2.67 -16.48
CA VAL A 671 -15.87 3.24 -16.39
C VAL A 671 -15.93 4.65 -16.96
N GLU A 672 -14.90 5.48 -16.72
CA GLU A 672 -14.95 6.90 -17.07
C GLU A 672 -13.88 7.30 -18.09
N ILE A 673 -12.66 6.78 -18.00
CA ILE A 673 -11.51 7.27 -18.78
C ILE A 673 -11.40 6.71 -20.19
N THR A 674 -12.40 5.99 -20.71
CA THR A 674 -12.36 5.48 -22.10
C THR A 674 -12.26 6.61 -23.12
N SER A 675 -11.62 6.31 -24.26
CA SER A 675 -11.39 7.33 -25.30
C SER A 675 -12.66 7.84 -25.96
N ASP A 676 -13.72 7.04 -25.95
CA ASP A 676 -15.02 7.30 -26.55
C ASP A 676 -16.05 7.87 -25.55
N ASN A 677 -15.68 8.07 -24.27
CA ASN A 677 -16.58 8.62 -23.27
C ASN A 677 -16.96 10.07 -23.64
N PRO A 678 -18.29 10.39 -23.76
CA PRO A 678 -18.74 11.75 -24.06
C PRO A 678 -18.26 12.81 -23.05
N LEU A 679 -17.99 12.43 -21.81
CA LEU A 679 -17.46 13.34 -20.79
C LEU A 679 -16.13 13.98 -21.20
N ARG A 680 -15.34 13.34 -22.08
CA ARG A 680 -14.08 13.91 -22.59
C ARG A 680 -14.23 15.20 -23.38
N GLU A 681 -15.42 15.47 -23.93
CA GLU A 681 -15.69 16.77 -24.56
C GLU A 681 -15.63 17.92 -23.56
N THR A 682 -16.02 17.67 -22.31
CA THR A 682 -16.03 18.67 -21.23
C THR A 682 -14.82 18.53 -20.31
N TYR A 683 -14.43 17.32 -19.98
CA TYR A 683 -13.35 16.94 -19.04
C TYR A 683 -12.29 16.09 -19.77
N PRO A 684 -11.41 16.69 -20.56
CA PRO A 684 -10.56 15.96 -21.49
C PRO A 684 -9.35 15.26 -20.86
N LEU A 685 -9.01 15.57 -19.59
CA LEU A 685 -7.81 15.06 -18.95
C LEU A 685 -8.14 13.92 -18.00
N GLN A 686 -7.50 12.75 -18.21
CA GLN A 686 -7.50 11.69 -17.22
C GLN A 686 -6.62 12.08 -16.04
N LEU A 687 -7.17 12.04 -14.83
CA LEU A 687 -6.44 12.31 -13.60
C LEU A 687 -5.90 11.01 -12.99
N SER A 688 -4.59 10.89 -12.94
CA SER A 688 -3.91 9.76 -12.32
C SER A 688 -3.45 10.08 -10.90
N ASN A 689 -3.73 9.17 -9.97
CA ASN A 689 -3.09 9.14 -8.67
C ASN A 689 -1.68 8.56 -8.78
N VAL A 690 -0.70 9.20 -8.15
CA VAL A 690 0.71 8.78 -8.20
C VAL A 690 1.36 8.81 -6.82
N ARG A 691 2.41 8.02 -6.65
CA ARG A 691 3.28 8.06 -5.46
C ARG A 691 4.50 8.93 -5.71
N THR A 692 5.06 9.49 -4.64
CA THR A 692 6.26 10.32 -4.67
C THR A 692 7.26 9.90 -3.60
N ARG A 693 8.55 10.10 -3.86
CA ARG A 693 9.62 9.83 -2.89
C ARG A 693 9.62 10.80 -1.70
N PHE A 694 8.92 11.89 -1.81
CA PHE A 694 8.98 13.00 -0.85
C PHE A 694 7.99 12.87 0.30
N GLN A 695 6.90 12.15 0.09
CA GLN A 695 5.85 11.92 1.10
C GLN A 695 5.35 10.48 1.04
N ILE A 696 4.60 10.09 2.03
CA ILE A 696 3.82 8.86 2.04
C ILE A 696 2.47 9.19 2.67
N HIS A 697 1.38 8.94 1.97
CA HIS A 697 0.06 9.45 2.34
C HIS A 697 0.13 10.97 2.66
N ASN A 698 -0.41 11.43 3.79
CA ASN A 698 -0.33 12.81 4.24
C ASN A 698 0.91 13.12 5.11
N GLN A 699 1.83 12.17 5.28
CA GLN A 699 3.02 12.33 6.12
C GLN A 699 4.16 13.08 5.40
N PHE A 700 5.02 13.76 6.15
CA PHE A 700 6.25 14.47 5.73
C PHE A 700 6.04 15.78 4.97
N GLN A 701 4.83 16.17 4.62
CA GLN A 701 4.60 17.43 3.89
C GLN A 701 5.03 18.67 4.70
N ASN A 702 5.01 18.55 6.03
CA ASN A 702 5.43 19.61 6.98
C ASN A 702 6.95 19.66 7.22
N ALA A 703 7.74 18.68 6.72
CA ALA A 703 9.20 18.68 6.90
C ALA A 703 9.87 19.73 5.99
N GLU A 704 10.60 20.68 6.59
CA GLU A 704 11.19 21.81 5.87
C GLU A 704 12.19 21.39 4.78
N TRP A 705 12.95 20.29 4.98
CA TRP A 705 13.84 19.79 3.94
C TRP A 705 13.06 19.27 2.74
N ILE A 706 11.88 18.66 2.97
CA ILE A 706 11.02 18.18 1.88
C ILE A 706 10.38 19.36 1.17
N LYS A 707 9.86 20.35 1.89
CA LYS A 707 9.25 21.57 1.31
C LYS A 707 10.18 22.32 0.36
N GLN A 708 11.52 22.20 0.52
CA GLN A 708 12.49 22.81 -0.38
C GLN A 708 12.50 22.19 -1.77
N TYR A 709 12.15 20.91 -1.89
CA TYR A 709 12.23 20.15 -3.13
C TYR A 709 10.89 19.79 -3.73
N TYR A 710 9.87 19.72 -2.90
CA TYR A 710 8.57 19.23 -3.31
C TYR A 710 7.43 20.02 -2.65
N ARG A 711 6.49 20.41 -3.49
CA ARG A 711 5.15 20.82 -3.08
C ARG A 711 4.16 20.09 -3.97
N PRO A 712 3.03 19.62 -3.44
CA PRO A 712 1.98 19.03 -4.26
C PRO A 712 1.55 20.01 -5.36
N THR A 713 1.61 19.56 -6.61
CA THR A 713 1.17 20.28 -7.79
C THR A 713 0.45 19.32 -8.70
N ILE A 714 -0.48 19.82 -9.51
CA ILE A 714 -0.99 19.00 -10.61
C ILE A 714 -0.02 19.10 -11.78
N GLU A 715 0.45 17.97 -12.25
CA GLU A 715 1.37 17.89 -13.38
C GLU A 715 0.63 17.50 -14.64
N VAL A 716 0.92 18.21 -15.74
CA VAL A 716 0.37 17.96 -17.06
C VAL A 716 1.46 18.09 -18.13
N ASN A 717 1.21 17.53 -19.30
CA ASN A 717 2.12 17.77 -20.44
C ASN A 717 2.15 19.27 -20.79
N PRO A 718 3.31 19.85 -21.17
CA PRO A 718 3.41 21.26 -21.58
C PRO A 718 2.47 21.65 -22.74
N GLN A 719 2.06 20.69 -23.58
CA GLN A 719 1.06 20.94 -24.63
C GLN A 719 -0.31 21.31 -24.06
N GLU A 720 -0.67 20.70 -22.92
CA GLU A 720 -1.92 20.98 -22.20
C GLU A 720 -1.91 22.39 -21.59
N LEU A 721 -0.76 22.86 -21.11
CA LEU A 721 -0.61 24.24 -20.66
C LEU A 721 -0.78 25.21 -21.81
N THR A 722 -0.08 24.96 -22.92
CA THR A 722 -0.13 25.83 -24.10
C THR A 722 -1.55 25.95 -24.66
N SER A 723 -2.28 24.84 -24.80
CA SER A 723 -3.65 24.83 -25.33
C SER A 723 -4.66 25.60 -24.47
N ARG A 724 -4.37 25.75 -23.19
CA ARG A 724 -5.20 26.47 -22.20
C ARG A 724 -4.70 27.87 -21.86
N GLY A 725 -3.59 28.31 -22.46
CA GLY A 725 -2.97 29.61 -22.14
C GLY A 725 -2.40 29.67 -20.72
N LEU A 726 -1.99 28.54 -20.18
CA LEU A 726 -1.38 28.40 -18.86
C LEU A 726 0.14 28.28 -18.95
N GLN A 727 0.81 28.51 -17.82
CA GLN A 727 2.23 28.28 -17.65
C GLN A 727 2.50 27.60 -16.31
N THR A 728 3.66 26.93 -16.21
CA THR A 728 4.12 26.34 -14.94
C THR A 728 4.13 27.40 -13.83
N GLY A 729 3.53 27.07 -12.69
CA GLY A 729 3.39 27.92 -11.53
C GLY A 729 2.08 28.73 -11.48
N ASP A 730 1.24 28.70 -12.53
CA ASP A 730 -0.10 29.27 -12.44
C ASP A 730 -0.97 28.54 -11.43
N ALA A 731 -1.78 29.32 -10.71
CA ALA A 731 -2.88 28.78 -9.93
C ALA A 731 -3.98 28.33 -10.90
N VAL A 732 -4.45 27.09 -10.73
CA VAL A 732 -5.49 26.49 -11.56
C VAL A 732 -6.62 25.92 -10.72
N ARG A 733 -7.82 25.96 -11.29
CA ARG A 733 -9.00 25.23 -10.86
C ARG A 733 -9.03 23.89 -11.61
N VAL A 734 -9.13 22.80 -10.86
CA VAL A 734 -9.32 21.44 -11.39
C VAL A 734 -10.73 21.02 -11.01
N PHE A 735 -11.53 20.55 -11.98
CA PHE A 735 -12.94 20.31 -11.71
C PHE A 735 -13.57 19.27 -12.65
N ASN A 736 -14.68 18.73 -12.20
CA ASN A 736 -15.66 17.94 -12.95
C ASN A 736 -17.04 18.07 -12.29
N ASP A 737 -18.01 17.22 -12.67
CA ASP A 737 -19.37 17.25 -12.11
C ASP A 737 -19.45 16.91 -10.61
N ARG A 738 -18.44 16.21 -10.06
CA ARG A 738 -18.39 15.84 -8.64
C ARG A 738 -17.94 16.99 -7.74
N GLY A 739 -17.02 17.83 -8.22
CA GLY A 739 -16.51 18.93 -7.43
C GLY A 739 -15.33 19.65 -8.07
N GLU A 740 -14.59 20.36 -7.22
CA GLU A 740 -13.43 21.16 -7.65
C GLU A 740 -12.41 21.32 -6.53
N PHE A 741 -11.20 21.64 -6.93
CA PHE A 741 -10.12 22.10 -6.04
C PHE A 741 -9.19 23.05 -6.79
N LYS A 742 -8.39 23.83 -6.05
CA LYS A 742 -7.38 24.73 -6.62
C LYS A 742 -5.97 24.35 -6.18
N VAL A 743 -5.06 24.36 -7.14
CA VAL A 743 -3.67 23.95 -6.93
C VAL A 743 -2.75 24.67 -7.94
N TYR A 744 -1.45 24.67 -7.71
CA TYR A 744 -0.50 25.11 -8.72
C TYR A 744 -0.27 24.04 -9.78
N VAL A 745 -0.16 24.44 -11.06
CA VAL A 745 0.11 23.53 -12.17
C VAL A 745 1.61 23.51 -12.50
N ASN A 746 2.12 22.32 -12.86
CA ASN A 746 3.47 22.12 -13.35
C ASN A 746 3.46 21.42 -14.72
N GLY A 747 4.17 22.00 -15.70
CA GLY A 747 4.40 21.37 -17.01
C GLY A 747 5.52 20.34 -16.91
N ASN A 748 5.21 19.10 -17.24
CA ASN A 748 6.17 17.99 -17.18
C ASN A 748 6.08 17.13 -18.45
N GLU A 749 7.15 17.10 -19.24
CA GLU A 749 7.22 16.33 -20.50
C GLU A 749 7.10 14.81 -20.31
N SER A 750 7.32 14.31 -19.08
CA SER A 750 7.15 12.90 -18.76
C SER A 750 5.68 12.48 -18.67
N ILE A 751 4.75 13.44 -18.61
CA ILE A 751 3.31 13.17 -18.56
C ILE A 751 2.80 12.99 -19.98
N ARG A 752 2.01 11.93 -20.20
CA ARG A 752 1.33 11.70 -21.48
C ARG A 752 0.36 12.84 -21.76
N PRO A 753 0.29 13.36 -23.04
CA PRO A 753 -0.78 14.28 -23.44
C PRO A 753 -2.17 13.68 -23.16
N GLY A 754 -3.13 14.49 -22.76
CA GLY A 754 -4.47 14.04 -22.34
C GLY A 754 -4.54 13.48 -20.92
N CYS A 755 -3.44 13.54 -20.18
CA CYS A 755 -3.37 13.13 -18.78
C CYS A 755 -2.93 14.27 -17.87
N ALA A 756 -3.40 14.19 -16.63
CA ALA A 756 -2.91 14.93 -15.49
C ALA A 756 -2.55 13.96 -14.37
N ARG A 757 -1.59 14.30 -13.53
CA ARG A 757 -1.31 13.50 -12.34
C ARG A 757 -1.11 14.36 -11.11
N MET A 758 -1.54 13.84 -9.98
CA MET A 758 -1.34 14.46 -8.67
C MET A 758 -1.33 13.38 -7.59
N TYR A 759 -0.75 13.71 -6.45
CA TYR A 759 -0.78 12.86 -5.26
C TYR A 759 -2.09 13.10 -4.49
N GLU A 760 -2.88 12.06 -4.24
CA GLU A 760 -4.25 12.16 -3.71
C GLU A 760 -4.35 12.70 -2.28
N LEU A 761 -3.35 12.44 -1.46
CA LEU A 761 -3.37 12.77 -0.03
C LEU A 761 -2.58 14.05 0.29
N ALA A 762 -2.66 15.06 -0.58
CA ALA A 762 -2.11 16.37 -0.23
C ALA A 762 -2.91 16.98 0.91
N MET A 763 -2.23 17.38 2.00
CA MET A 763 -2.87 18.12 3.10
C MET A 763 -3.47 19.43 2.58
N GLY A 764 -4.59 19.87 3.13
CA GLY A 764 -5.29 21.07 2.68
C GLY A 764 -4.44 22.35 2.65
N ASP A 765 -3.43 22.44 3.51
CA ASP A 765 -2.50 23.59 3.54
C ASP A 765 -1.51 23.62 2.35
N PHE A 766 -1.41 22.53 1.58
CA PHE A 766 -0.53 22.42 0.42
C PHE A 766 -1.25 22.58 -0.92
N THR A 767 -2.58 22.56 -0.92
CA THR A 767 -3.42 23.05 -2.02
C THR A 767 -3.75 24.52 -1.77
N ILE A 768 -4.26 25.22 -2.79
CA ILE A 768 -4.74 26.60 -2.65
C ILE A 768 -6.13 26.57 -1.99
N GLU A 769 -6.98 25.62 -2.41
CA GLU A 769 -8.34 25.41 -1.92
C GLU A 769 -8.80 24.00 -2.26
N GLY A 770 -9.44 23.33 -1.31
CA GLY A 770 -10.01 22.00 -1.50
C GLY A 770 -8.97 20.89 -1.63
N ASN A 771 -9.39 19.72 -2.11
CA ASN A 771 -8.58 18.50 -2.20
C ASN A 771 -8.87 17.75 -3.51
N MET A 772 -7.88 17.02 -4.02
CA MET A 772 -8.02 16.19 -5.22
C MET A 772 -9.18 15.18 -5.10
N GLN A 773 -9.43 14.64 -3.92
CA GLN A 773 -10.50 13.67 -3.71
C GLN A 773 -11.91 14.24 -3.93
N SER A 774 -12.07 15.56 -4.00
CA SER A 774 -13.36 16.18 -4.36
C SER A 774 -13.80 15.86 -5.78
N VAL A 775 -12.89 15.51 -6.68
CA VAL A 775 -13.18 15.21 -8.09
C VAL A 775 -13.04 13.74 -8.46
N THR A 776 -12.48 12.90 -7.58
CA THR A 776 -12.19 11.50 -7.91
C THR A 776 -13.45 10.66 -8.01
N ASN A 777 -13.38 9.64 -8.88
CA ASN A 777 -14.47 8.70 -9.12
C ASN A 777 -14.66 7.75 -7.92
N ASP A 778 -15.91 7.46 -7.59
CA ASP A 778 -16.31 6.54 -6.51
C ASP A 778 -17.30 5.45 -7.00
N THR A 779 -17.34 5.19 -8.30
CA THR A 779 -18.20 4.15 -8.88
C THR A 779 -17.72 2.77 -8.47
N MET A 780 -18.47 2.07 -7.62
CA MET A 780 -18.17 0.71 -7.18
C MET A 780 -18.81 -0.30 -8.13
N LEU A 781 -18.03 -1.29 -8.56
CA LEU A 781 -18.54 -2.42 -9.35
C LEU A 781 -19.07 -3.49 -8.40
N GLU A 782 -20.31 -3.97 -8.68
CA GLU A 782 -21.02 -4.90 -7.81
C GLU A 782 -20.25 -6.21 -7.57
N ARG A 783 -19.56 -6.74 -8.60
CA ARG A 783 -18.74 -7.94 -8.45
C ARG A 783 -17.64 -7.83 -7.39
N GLY A 784 -17.18 -6.61 -7.12
CA GLY A 784 -16.17 -6.36 -6.09
C GLY A 784 -16.59 -6.83 -4.70
N TYR A 785 -17.90 -6.85 -4.40
CA TYR A 785 -18.41 -7.38 -3.13
C TYR A 785 -18.27 -8.91 -3.00
N SER A 786 -18.04 -9.61 -4.12
CA SER A 786 -17.76 -11.05 -4.15
C SER A 786 -16.26 -11.36 -4.10
N LEU A 787 -15.40 -10.34 -3.97
CA LEU A 787 -13.95 -10.46 -3.90
C LEU A 787 -13.48 -10.17 -2.47
N MET A 788 -12.37 -10.76 -2.08
CA MET A 788 -11.85 -10.77 -0.72
C MET A 788 -11.74 -9.36 -0.08
N CYS A 789 -11.28 -8.38 -0.85
CA CYS A 789 -11.04 -7.02 -0.33
C CYS A 789 -12.17 -6.03 -0.65
N GLY A 790 -13.31 -6.50 -1.15
CA GLY A 790 -14.42 -5.65 -1.56
C GLY A 790 -14.15 -4.85 -2.85
N PRO A 791 -15.08 -3.96 -3.23
CA PRO A 791 -14.99 -3.21 -4.47
C PRO A 791 -13.86 -2.19 -4.47
N VAL A 792 -13.20 -2.04 -5.60
CA VAL A 792 -12.12 -1.07 -5.82
C VAL A 792 -12.66 0.35 -5.82
N THR A 793 -11.95 1.30 -5.20
CA THR A 793 -12.23 2.73 -5.33
C THR A 793 -11.44 3.30 -6.51
N PRO A 794 -12.08 3.71 -7.61
CA PRO A 794 -11.41 3.99 -8.87
C PRO A 794 -10.90 5.43 -8.98
N PHE A 795 -9.99 5.86 -8.12
CA PHE A 795 -9.44 7.23 -8.08
C PHE A 795 -8.81 7.67 -9.40
N SER A 796 -8.18 6.74 -10.12
CA SER A 796 -7.51 7.02 -11.39
C SER A 796 -8.40 6.83 -12.62
N ASP A 797 -9.64 6.35 -12.42
CA ASP A 797 -10.68 6.27 -13.45
C ASP A 797 -11.52 7.56 -13.41
N THR A 798 -10.86 8.70 -13.58
CA THR A 798 -11.41 10.05 -13.35
C THR A 798 -11.03 10.98 -14.47
N LEU A 799 -12.03 11.70 -15.01
CA LEU A 799 -11.86 12.78 -15.98
C LEU A 799 -12.00 14.15 -15.30
N VAL A 800 -11.15 15.09 -15.69
CA VAL A 800 -11.16 16.46 -15.17
C VAL A 800 -10.89 17.50 -16.28
N GLN A 801 -11.27 18.74 -16.00
CA GLN A 801 -10.83 19.93 -16.74
C GLN A 801 -9.96 20.80 -15.84
N ILE A 802 -9.04 21.53 -16.44
CA ILE A 802 -8.15 22.48 -15.79
C ILE A 802 -8.27 23.84 -16.45
N GLU A 803 -8.49 24.88 -15.66
CA GLU A 803 -8.53 26.26 -16.13
C GLU A 803 -7.80 27.19 -15.15
N LYS A 804 -7.53 28.42 -15.54
CA LYS A 804 -6.92 29.41 -14.66
C LYS A 804 -7.85 29.75 -13.49
N ALA A 805 -7.31 29.71 -12.23
CA ALA A 805 -8.08 29.97 -11.01
C ALA A 805 -8.42 31.47 -10.85
#